data_1b442727121786dd9d589d275737a7bb
#
_entry.id   1b442727121786dd9d589d275737a7bb
#
_cell.length_a   1.000
_cell.length_b   1.000
_cell.length_c   1.000
_cell.angle_alpha   90.00
_cell.angle_beta   90.00
_cell.angle_gamma   90.00
#
_symmetry.space_group_name_H-M   'P 1'
#
loop_
_entity.id
_entity.type
_entity.pdbx_description
1 polymer ?
#
loop_
_entity_poly.entity_id
_entity_poly.type
_entity_poly.pdbx_seq_one_letter_code
_entity_poly.pdbx_strand_id
1 'polypeptide(L)'
;MRRSICYCEPSSALAGEVGTWKFIYTSAVALPKNTRLKFDLMSKGRDIDWEVPTANLKKTRNVIYALLDNGKLLQAKEIEAPDRFTPQYEFVLPQELEAGSNFTIVAGAPKDDKEGRANATRAQNNAQRRRLYLLYIDPTGKGKYDEPEVFTMDIRGNKLSTIRILTPSFVARNKRFDVVVRFEDEYGNLTSNAPDDTLIELSHENLRENLNWKLFVPETGFITVPNLYFNEAGIYTIQLLNTSTKEFFRSAPIKCFPESKKNLFWGILHGESERIDSTENIESCLRHFRDEKALNFVATSSFESQEETSSDIWKMIVQNVAEFDETDRFNTFLGFQWDGIAGEEGVREIIYSKDNKPILRKKDPKYSSLKKTYKTLSPKELISIPSFTMGKGFEYDFKDFTPEFERVVEIYNAWGSSECTKKEGNLFPITTEGKNGIQESPEGSIQKALQRNCRFGFVAGGLDDRGIYADLYEGDQVQYTPGLTAIIAPEHSRSALFEALYNRSCYATTGEKIILGLYLAGLPMGSEISTANKQGLMINRHLSGYAAGTTKLKLIEIIRNGKVISTFEPKDYFYDFVYDDMTPIEKVAIDAKDKKPPFVYYYLRVLQEDGHMAWSSPIWVDFVPPLPSVKNAVKRPVKNVKKTEAFDDKEEEDEDEETDLEDESTDFEE
;
A
#
# COMPACT_ATOMS: atom_id res chain seq x y z
N MET A 1 -31.58 12.88 37.14
CA MET A 1 -31.35 11.43 37.12
C MET A 1 -29.92 11.19 37.56
N ARG A 2 -29.67 10.28 38.50
CA ARG A 2 -28.30 9.79 38.77
C ARG A 2 -27.90 8.91 37.61
N ARG A 3 -26.66 9.07 37.12
CA ARG A 3 -26.09 8.20 36.07
C ARG A 3 -25.23 7.17 36.73
N SER A 4 -25.18 5.96 36.17
CA SER A 4 -24.22 4.94 36.53
C SER A 4 -22.79 5.43 36.18
N ILE A 5 -21.79 4.90 36.87
CA ILE A 5 -20.40 5.25 36.65
C ILE A 5 -19.65 4.00 36.21
N CYS A 6 -18.88 4.12 35.14
CA CYS A 6 -18.04 3.07 34.58
C CYS A 6 -16.59 3.57 34.48
N TYR A 7 -15.64 2.87 35.04
CA TYR A 7 -14.23 3.16 34.92
C TYR A 7 -13.36 1.92 35.04
N CYS A 8 -12.11 2.02 34.58
CA CYS A 8 -11.13 0.94 34.62
C CYS A 8 -10.01 1.23 35.59
N GLU A 9 -9.51 0.21 36.27
CA GLU A 9 -8.30 0.23 37.11
C GLU A 9 -7.30 -0.85 36.69
N PRO A 10 -6.11 -0.45 36.20
CA PRO A 10 -5.68 0.89 35.83
C PRO A 10 -6.49 1.44 34.65
N SER A 11 -6.53 2.78 34.49
CA SER A 11 -7.25 3.48 33.42
C SER A 11 -6.50 3.46 32.08
N SER A 12 -5.31 2.90 32.03
CA SER A 12 -4.49 2.71 30.84
C SER A 12 -3.73 1.40 30.90
N ALA A 13 -3.34 0.92 29.72
CA ALA A 13 -2.42 -0.20 29.54
C ALA A 13 -1.37 0.16 28.49
N LEU A 14 -0.21 -0.51 28.51
CA LEU A 14 0.72 -0.47 27.40
C LEU A 14 0.38 -1.56 26.36
N ALA A 15 0.69 -1.32 25.10
CA ALA A 15 0.53 -2.30 24.05
C ALA A 15 1.29 -3.60 24.38
N GLY A 16 0.63 -4.74 24.33
CA GLY A 16 1.19 -6.04 24.68
C GLY A 16 1.49 -6.25 26.17
N GLU A 17 1.13 -5.30 27.04
CA GLU A 17 1.35 -5.43 28.49
C GLU A 17 0.56 -6.61 29.06
N VAL A 18 1.24 -7.42 29.88
CA VAL A 18 0.58 -8.48 30.65
C VAL A 18 0.23 -7.95 32.05
N GLY A 19 -1.06 -7.90 32.36
CA GLY A 19 -1.59 -7.29 33.56
C GLY A 19 -2.96 -7.77 33.96
N THR A 20 -3.46 -7.24 35.09
CA THR A 20 -4.82 -7.49 35.57
C THR A 20 -5.56 -6.17 35.61
N TRP A 21 -6.71 -6.12 34.94
CA TRP A 21 -7.56 -4.93 34.86
C TRP A 21 -8.90 -5.17 35.50
N LYS A 22 -9.39 -4.14 36.18
CA LYS A 22 -10.71 -4.12 36.82
C LYS A 22 -11.62 -3.15 36.07
N PHE A 23 -12.79 -3.61 35.74
CA PHE A 23 -13.86 -2.81 35.13
C PHE A 23 -14.93 -2.60 36.19
N ILE A 24 -15.02 -1.40 36.74
CA ILE A 24 -15.83 -1.08 37.92
C ILE A 24 -17.07 -0.34 37.46
N TYR A 25 -18.21 -0.99 37.64
CA TYR A 25 -19.55 -0.44 37.40
C TYR A 25 -20.20 -0.08 38.73
N THR A 26 -20.54 1.18 38.92
CA THR A 26 -21.32 1.66 40.07
C THR A 26 -22.75 1.93 39.62
N SER A 27 -23.70 1.16 40.13
CA SER A 27 -25.08 1.25 39.68
C SER A 27 -25.79 2.51 40.24
N ALA A 28 -26.49 3.24 39.37
CA ALA A 28 -27.30 4.40 39.78
C ALA A 28 -28.62 4.00 40.45
N VAL A 29 -29.07 2.81 40.23
CA VAL A 29 -30.36 2.22 40.75
C VAL A 29 -30.09 0.84 41.36
N ALA A 30 -30.96 0.43 42.24
CA ALA A 30 -30.89 -0.96 42.78
C ALA A 30 -31.18 -1.95 41.63
N LEU A 31 -30.32 -2.99 41.51
CA LEU A 31 -30.51 -4.08 40.56
C LEU A 31 -31.00 -5.33 41.31
N PRO A 32 -32.15 -5.88 40.91
CA PRO A 32 -32.74 -7.02 41.58
C PRO A 32 -31.86 -8.28 41.59
N LYS A 33 -32.11 -9.19 42.54
CA LYS A 33 -31.58 -10.55 42.45
C LYS A 33 -31.95 -11.18 41.11
N ASN A 34 -31.05 -12.00 40.55
CA ASN A 34 -31.14 -12.64 39.23
C ASN A 34 -31.00 -11.65 38.02
N THR A 35 -30.67 -10.36 38.22
CA THR A 35 -30.22 -9.50 37.14
C THR A 35 -29.06 -10.16 36.42
N ARG A 36 -29.08 -10.14 35.10
CA ARG A 36 -27.97 -10.60 34.24
C ARG A 36 -27.15 -9.43 33.79
N LEU A 37 -25.83 -9.54 33.96
CA LEU A 37 -24.84 -8.59 33.48
C LEU A 37 -23.96 -9.31 32.48
N LYS A 38 -23.95 -8.85 31.24
CA LYS A 38 -23.17 -9.43 30.14
C LYS A 38 -22.08 -8.50 29.73
N PHE A 39 -20.84 -8.89 29.98
CA PHE A 39 -19.65 -8.13 29.64
C PHE A 39 -19.08 -8.57 28.29
N ASP A 40 -18.77 -7.61 27.44
CA ASP A 40 -18.11 -7.79 26.17
C ASP A 40 -16.73 -7.13 26.20
N LEU A 41 -15.69 -7.94 26.08
CA LEU A 41 -14.30 -7.48 26.02
C LEU A 41 -13.99 -6.77 24.67
N MET A 42 -14.86 -6.91 23.66
CA MET A 42 -14.67 -6.38 22.31
C MET A 42 -13.35 -6.88 21.67
N SER A 43 -12.93 -8.10 22.02
CA SER A 43 -11.80 -8.79 21.39
C SER A 43 -12.31 -9.70 20.27
N LYS A 44 -11.55 -9.86 19.19
CA LYS A 44 -11.83 -10.80 18.11
C LYS A 44 -11.03 -12.09 18.23
N GLY A 45 -10.13 -12.16 19.23
CA GLY A 45 -9.33 -13.34 19.56
C GLY A 45 -8.08 -13.53 18.71
N ARG A 46 -7.67 -12.50 17.98
CA ARG A 46 -6.44 -12.51 17.18
C ARG A 46 -5.22 -12.22 18.04
N ASP A 47 -4.05 -12.52 17.57
CA ASP A 47 -2.79 -12.27 18.29
C ASP A 47 -2.55 -10.78 18.59
N ILE A 48 -3.07 -9.90 17.75
CA ILE A 48 -2.98 -8.45 17.95
C ILE A 48 -4.02 -7.90 18.94
N ASP A 49 -5.08 -8.65 19.21
CA ASP A 49 -6.16 -8.21 20.08
C ASP A 49 -5.84 -8.44 21.56
N TRP A 50 -6.74 -7.97 22.40
CA TRP A 50 -6.74 -8.31 23.82
C TRP A 50 -6.94 -9.82 23.98
N GLU A 51 -6.01 -10.49 24.69
CA GLU A 51 -6.07 -11.92 24.92
C GLU A 51 -7.39 -12.31 25.58
N VAL A 52 -8.10 -13.27 25.01
CA VAL A 52 -9.43 -13.68 25.47
C VAL A 52 -9.30 -14.46 26.79
N PRO A 53 -9.82 -13.95 27.93
CA PRO A 53 -9.74 -14.67 29.20
C PRO A 53 -10.72 -15.82 29.27
N THR A 54 -10.43 -16.80 30.13
CA THR A 54 -11.35 -17.92 30.38
C THR A 54 -12.19 -17.71 31.65
N ALA A 55 -13.45 -18.09 31.58
CA ALA A 55 -14.34 -18.14 32.78
C ALA A 55 -14.05 -19.33 33.71
N ASN A 56 -13.14 -20.23 33.34
CA ASN A 56 -12.79 -21.38 34.15
C ASN A 56 -11.80 -21.01 35.27
N LEU A 57 -12.30 -20.77 36.46
CA LEU A 57 -11.52 -20.40 37.65
C LEU A 57 -10.50 -21.45 38.11
N LYS A 58 -10.52 -22.67 37.57
CA LYS A 58 -9.51 -23.71 37.84
C LYS A 58 -8.23 -23.49 37.03
N LYS A 59 -8.26 -22.60 36.02
CA LYS A 59 -7.09 -22.25 35.26
C LYS A 59 -6.19 -21.33 36.09
N THR A 60 -4.89 -21.45 35.88
CA THR A 60 -3.85 -20.70 36.60
C THR A 60 -3.50 -19.38 35.93
N ARG A 61 -4.01 -19.13 34.73
CA ARG A 61 -3.65 -17.97 33.91
C ARG A 61 -4.87 -17.42 33.17
N ASN A 62 -4.89 -16.11 32.95
CA ASN A 62 -5.82 -15.40 32.09
C ASN A 62 -7.28 -15.76 32.36
N VAL A 63 -7.78 -15.39 33.54
CA VAL A 63 -9.14 -15.69 33.97
C VAL A 63 -9.99 -14.42 34.05
N ILE A 64 -11.32 -14.59 33.92
CA ILE A 64 -12.29 -13.53 34.14
C ILE A 64 -13.30 -13.92 35.20
N TYR A 65 -13.56 -13.02 36.14
CA TYR A 65 -14.56 -13.19 37.21
C TYR A 65 -15.08 -11.80 37.63
N ALA A 66 -16.10 -11.76 38.47
CA ALA A 66 -16.57 -10.54 39.08
C ALA A 66 -16.54 -10.59 40.61
N LEU A 67 -16.44 -9.41 41.22
CA LEU A 67 -16.46 -9.21 42.68
C LEU A 67 -17.60 -8.23 43.03
N LEU A 68 -18.37 -8.55 44.08
CA LEU A 68 -19.30 -7.63 44.73
C LEU A 68 -18.57 -6.87 45.85
N ASP A 69 -19.12 -5.75 46.33
CA ASP A 69 -18.55 -4.91 47.41
C ASP A 69 -18.26 -5.75 48.69
N ASN A 70 -19.03 -6.78 48.97
CA ASN A 70 -18.79 -7.66 50.10
C ASN A 70 -17.66 -8.70 49.84
N GLY A 71 -16.92 -8.59 48.75
CA GLY A 71 -15.81 -9.46 48.37
C GLY A 71 -16.27 -10.82 47.80
N LYS A 72 -17.58 -11.03 47.62
CA LYS A 72 -18.08 -12.27 47.04
C LYS A 72 -17.72 -12.38 45.57
N LEU A 73 -17.06 -13.48 45.21
CA LEU A 73 -16.68 -13.81 43.86
C LEU A 73 -17.84 -14.39 43.09
N LEU A 74 -18.05 -13.91 41.85
CA LEU A 74 -19.00 -14.45 40.88
C LEU A 74 -18.25 -15.03 39.70
N GLN A 75 -18.53 -16.27 39.35
CA GLN A 75 -17.99 -16.90 38.15
C GLN A 75 -18.76 -16.44 36.92
N ALA A 76 -18.06 -16.12 35.87
CA ALA A 76 -18.66 -15.83 34.57
C ALA A 76 -19.14 -17.10 33.90
N LYS A 77 -20.15 -16.97 33.06
CA LYS A 77 -20.55 -17.97 32.05
C LYS A 77 -20.16 -17.42 30.67
N GLU A 78 -19.37 -18.18 29.93
CA GLU A 78 -19.08 -17.87 28.55
C GLU A 78 -20.33 -18.07 27.68
N ILE A 79 -20.68 -17.06 26.88
CA ILE A 79 -21.81 -17.07 25.95
C ILE A 79 -21.26 -16.84 24.56
N GLU A 80 -21.62 -17.67 23.61
CA GLU A 80 -21.30 -17.47 22.19
C GLU A 80 -21.96 -16.18 21.68
N ALA A 81 -21.17 -15.31 21.02
CA ALA A 81 -21.69 -14.16 20.31
C ALA A 81 -22.02 -14.59 18.86
N PRO A 82 -23.20 -14.22 18.31
CA PRO A 82 -23.63 -14.67 16.99
C PRO A 82 -22.73 -14.26 15.82
N ASP A 83 -21.96 -13.21 16.00
CA ASP A 83 -21.14 -12.51 15.00
C ASP A 83 -19.63 -12.59 15.26
N ARG A 84 -19.20 -13.36 16.27
CA ARG A 84 -17.78 -13.43 16.68
C ARG A 84 -17.39 -14.84 17.11
N PHE A 85 -16.10 -15.14 16.95
CA PHE A 85 -15.51 -16.39 17.46
C PHE A 85 -15.14 -16.31 18.96
N THR A 86 -15.26 -15.13 19.58
CA THR A 86 -14.90 -14.89 20.98
C THR A 86 -16.15 -14.80 21.87
N PRO A 87 -16.09 -15.34 23.10
CA PRO A 87 -17.24 -15.32 24.00
C PRO A 87 -17.49 -13.93 24.60
N GLN A 88 -18.75 -13.67 24.96
CA GLN A 88 -19.14 -12.68 25.94
C GLN A 88 -19.27 -13.36 27.31
N TYR A 89 -19.23 -12.60 28.40
CA TYR A 89 -19.19 -13.13 29.76
C TYR A 89 -20.44 -12.72 30.54
N GLU A 90 -21.32 -13.65 30.83
CA GLU A 90 -22.52 -13.39 31.61
C GLU A 90 -22.31 -13.69 33.11
N PHE A 91 -22.77 -12.77 33.95
CA PHE A 91 -22.81 -12.88 35.41
C PHE A 91 -24.27 -12.78 35.86
N VAL A 92 -24.63 -13.53 36.87
CA VAL A 92 -25.98 -13.48 37.46
C VAL A 92 -25.89 -13.02 38.91
N LEU A 93 -26.59 -11.97 39.28
CA LEU A 93 -26.56 -11.45 40.64
C LEU A 93 -27.25 -12.45 41.60
N PRO A 94 -26.56 -12.96 42.62
CA PRO A 94 -27.12 -13.89 43.60
C PRO A 94 -27.99 -13.20 44.64
N GLN A 95 -27.92 -11.88 44.74
CA GLN A 95 -28.67 -11.01 45.64
C GLN A 95 -28.88 -9.64 44.95
N GLU A 96 -29.71 -8.80 45.54
CA GLU A 96 -29.86 -7.43 45.08
C GLU A 96 -28.56 -6.68 45.20
N LEU A 97 -28.23 -5.85 44.20
CA LEU A 97 -27.13 -4.86 44.22
C LEU A 97 -27.76 -3.49 44.49
N GLU A 98 -27.45 -2.91 45.65
CA GLU A 98 -28.00 -1.60 46.07
C GLU A 98 -27.51 -0.47 45.15
N ALA A 99 -28.30 0.61 45.07
CA ALA A 99 -27.85 1.79 44.34
C ALA A 99 -26.59 2.40 44.99
N GLY A 100 -25.58 2.68 44.17
CA GLY A 100 -24.27 3.16 44.63
C GLY A 100 -23.27 2.04 44.96
N SER A 101 -23.65 0.79 44.89
CA SER A 101 -22.74 -0.34 45.07
C SER A 101 -22.00 -0.68 43.78
N ASN A 102 -20.82 -1.28 43.94
CA ASN A 102 -19.96 -1.62 42.83
C ASN A 102 -20.13 -3.07 42.39
N PHE A 103 -20.10 -3.27 41.10
CA PHE A 103 -19.90 -4.55 40.45
C PHE A 103 -18.55 -4.49 39.69
N THR A 104 -17.56 -5.23 40.16
CA THR A 104 -16.20 -5.19 39.63
C THR A 104 -15.89 -6.43 38.83
N ILE A 105 -15.70 -6.30 37.50
CA ILE A 105 -15.21 -7.37 36.63
C ILE A 105 -13.69 -7.32 36.67
N VAL A 106 -13.05 -8.47 36.86
CA VAL A 106 -11.61 -8.62 36.90
C VAL A 106 -11.20 -9.52 35.73
N ALA A 107 -10.37 -9.01 34.84
CA ALA A 107 -9.75 -9.78 33.76
C ALA A 107 -8.23 -9.82 33.99
N GLY A 108 -7.67 -11.04 34.11
CA GLY A 108 -6.25 -11.21 34.33
C GLY A 108 -5.88 -12.39 35.22
N ALA A 109 -5.10 -12.15 36.27
CA ALA A 109 -4.63 -13.19 37.18
C ALA A 109 -5.74 -13.75 38.06
N PRO A 110 -5.69 -15.05 38.45
CA PRO A 110 -6.58 -15.61 39.45
C PRO A 110 -6.49 -14.84 40.78
N LYS A 111 -7.60 -14.85 41.56
CA LYS A 111 -7.68 -14.07 42.80
C LYS A 111 -6.60 -14.43 43.83
N ASP A 112 -6.20 -15.69 43.87
CA ASP A 112 -5.22 -16.21 44.86
C ASP A 112 -3.86 -16.44 44.22
N ASP A 113 -3.57 -15.81 43.08
CA ASP A 113 -2.29 -15.97 42.38
C ASP A 113 -1.15 -15.29 43.12
N LYS A 114 -0.12 -16.07 43.42
CA LYS A 114 1.12 -15.59 44.10
C LYS A 114 2.17 -15.07 43.09
N GLU A 115 2.06 -15.49 41.83
CA GLU A 115 2.98 -15.10 40.76
C GLU A 115 2.55 -13.79 40.08
N GLY A 116 1.26 -13.40 40.28
CA GLY A 116 0.75 -12.09 39.90
C GLY A 116 0.75 -11.85 38.40
N ARG A 117 1.63 -10.98 37.91
CA ARG A 117 1.66 -10.55 36.49
C ARG A 117 1.86 -11.68 35.49
N ALA A 118 2.65 -12.71 35.84
CA ALA A 118 2.94 -13.82 34.92
C ALA A 118 1.69 -14.61 34.48
N ASN A 119 0.65 -14.64 35.33
CA ASN A 119 -0.60 -15.35 35.08
C ASN A 119 -1.75 -14.44 34.62
N ALA A 120 -1.45 -13.18 34.35
CA ALA A 120 -2.44 -12.20 33.95
C ALA A 120 -2.79 -12.30 32.44
N THR A 121 -3.66 -11.41 31.95
CA THR A 121 -4.03 -11.34 30.55
C THR A 121 -3.09 -10.38 29.81
N ARG A 122 -2.96 -10.56 28.48
CA ARG A 122 -2.19 -9.66 27.61
C ARG A 122 -3.13 -8.61 27.00
N ALA A 123 -2.77 -7.35 27.13
CA ALA A 123 -3.42 -6.25 26.40
C ALA A 123 -3.15 -6.37 24.89
N GLN A 124 -3.99 -5.76 24.10
CA GLN A 124 -3.80 -5.68 22.65
C GLN A 124 -2.45 -5.04 22.26
N ASN A 125 -1.95 -5.38 21.07
CA ASN A 125 -0.65 -4.89 20.60
C ASN A 125 -0.71 -3.51 19.94
N ASN A 126 -1.88 -3.03 19.52
CA ASN A 126 -2.05 -1.72 18.91
C ASN A 126 -2.47 -0.65 19.93
N ALA A 127 -1.84 0.51 19.85
CA ALA A 127 -2.21 1.67 20.66
C ALA A 127 -3.58 2.21 20.21
N GLN A 128 -4.43 2.52 21.17
CA GLN A 128 -5.78 3.01 20.91
C GLN A 128 -6.23 3.95 22.03
N ARG A 129 -6.68 5.15 21.68
CA ARG A 129 -7.34 6.04 22.64
C ARG A 129 -8.78 5.59 22.86
N ARG A 130 -9.23 5.60 24.12
CA ARG A 130 -10.60 5.31 24.53
C ARG A 130 -11.12 3.99 23.97
N ARG A 131 -10.33 2.92 24.07
CA ARG A 131 -10.78 1.58 23.74
C ARG A 131 -12.05 1.25 24.54
N LEU A 132 -13.08 0.76 23.88
CA LEU A 132 -14.37 0.48 24.48
C LEU A 132 -14.46 -0.95 25.01
N TYR A 133 -15.19 -1.10 26.13
CA TYR A 133 -15.66 -2.38 26.66
C TYR A 133 -17.11 -2.16 27.06
N LEU A 134 -17.98 -3.14 26.81
CA LEU A 134 -19.41 -2.97 26.93
C LEU A 134 -19.99 -3.87 28.03
N LEU A 135 -20.89 -3.30 28.85
CA LEU A 135 -21.62 -4.05 29.87
C LEU A 135 -23.12 -3.91 29.60
N TYR A 136 -23.73 -4.96 29.14
CA TYR A 136 -25.17 -5.03 28.92
C TYR A 136 -25.86 -5.52 30.20
N ILE A 137 -26.97 -4.88 30.59
CA ILE A 137 -27.69 -5.15 31.82
C ILE A 137 -29.11 -5.61 31.47
N ASP A 138 -29.55 -6.73 32.03
CA ASP A 138 -30.92 -7.22 31.99
C ASP A 138 -31.48 -7.34 33.42
N PRO A 139 -32.14 -6.29 33.92
CA PRO A 139 -32.70 -6.31 35.27
C PRO A 139 -33.81 -7.36 35.47
N THR A 140 -34.40 -7.81 34.36
CA THR A 140 -35.53 -8.77 34.40
C THR A 140 -35.06 -10.21 34.45
N GLY A 141 -33.81 -10.49 34.11
CA GLY A 141 -33.27 -11.84 33.98
C GLY A 141 -33.84 -12.67 32.83
N LYS A 142 -34.56 -12.03 31.88
CA LYS A 142 -35.27 -12.70 30.77
C LYS A 142 -34.51 -12.71 29.45
N GLY A 143 -33.28 -12.23 29.43
CA GLY A 143 -32.45 -12.14 28.21
C GLY A 143 -32.72 -10.90 27.36
N LYS A 144 -33.38 -9.87 27.92
CA LYS A 144 -33.58 -8.57 27.29
C LYS A 144 -32.60 -7.59 27.89
N TYR A 145 -31.55 -7.25 27.14
CA TYR A 145 -30.54 -6.32 27.57
C TYR A 145 -30.88 -4.92 27.09
N ASP A 146 -30.64 -3.94 27.94
CA ASP A 146 -30.70 -2.49 27.58
C ASP A 146 -29.48 -2.05 26.78
N GLU A 147 -29.43 -0.78 26.39
CA GLU A 147 -28.22 -0.18 25.82
C GLU A 147 -27.05 -0.37 26.78
N PRO A 148 -25.84 -0.70 26.25
CA PRO A 148 -24.72 -1.04 27.11
C PRO A 148 -24.17 0.16 27.87
N GLU A 149 -23.77 -0.06 29.09
CA GLU A 149 -22.86 0.81 29.81
C GLU A 149 -21.44 0.64 29.25
N VAL A 150 -20.69 1.74 29.13
CA VAL A 150 -19.43 1.78 28.40
C VAL A 150 -18.27 2.08 29.33
N PHE A 151 -17.26 1.20 29.33
CA PHE A 151 -15.95 1.48 29.92
C PHE A 151 -15.01 1.95 28.83
N THR A 152 -14.07 2.83 29.19
CA THR A 152 -13.03 3.28 28.28
C THR A 152 -11.66 3.14 28.94
N MET A 153 -10.67 2.76 28.12
CA MET A 153 -9.28 2.65 28.55
C MET A 153 -8.37 3.16 27.43
N ASP A 154 -7.28 3.84 27.79
CA ASP A 154 -6.24 4.22 26.84
C ASP A 154 -5.18 3.12 26.74
N ILE A 155 -4.96 2.61 25.53
CA ILE A 155 -3.82 1.73 25.24
C ILE A 155 -2.73 2.60 24.62
N ARG A 156 -1.58 2.66 25.28
CA ARG A 156 -0.43 3.48 24.89
C ARG A 156 0.68 2.61 24.30
N GLY A 157 1.55 3.22 23.50
CA GLY A 157 2.76 2.55 23.01
C GLY A 157 3.61 2.02 24.17
N ASN A 158 4.23 0.88 23.95
CA ASN A 158 5.11 0.21 24.90
C ASN A 158 6.50 0.89 24.90
N LYS A 159 7.51 0.26 25.46
CA LYS A 159 8.87 0.77 25.52
C LYS A 159 9.42 1.03 24.12
N LEU A 160 10.16 2.15 23.96
CA LEU A 160 10.87 2.47 22.73
C LEU A 160 11.73 1.30 22.25
N SER A 161 11.50 0.87 21.02
CA SER A 161 12.22 -0.22 20.37
C SER A 161 12.93 0.24 19.09
N THR A 162 12.32 1.14 18.32
CA THR A 162 12.91 1.59 17.06
C THR A 162 12.59 3.06 16.76
N ILE A 163 13.35 3.64 15.84
CA ILE A 163 13.15 5.01 15.35
C ILE A 163 12.98 4.94 13.84
N ARG A 164 11.81 5.33 13.35
CA ARG A 164 11.49 5.35 11.93
C ARG A 164 11.56 6.79 11.39
N ILE A 165 12.29 6.96 10.28
CA ILE A 165 12.51 8.26 9.66
C ILE A 165 11.71 8.31 8.38
N LEU A 166 10.72 9.19 8.31
CA LEU A 166 9.86 9.40 7.16
C LEU A 166 10.34 10.61 6.36
N THR A 167 10.66 10.39 5.10
CA THR A 167 11.17 11.40 4.17
C THR A 167 10.43 11.31 2.84
N PRO A 168 10.35 12.40 2.06
CA PRO A 168 9.98 12.29 0.66
C PRO A 168 11.04 11.49 -0.10
N SER A 169 10.63 10.65 -1.05
CA SER A 169 11.57 9.85 -1.84
C SER A 169 12.21 10.62 -2.99
N PHE A 170 11.49 11.63 -3.54
CA PHE A 170 12.00 12.54 -4.57
C PHE A 170 11.97 13.97 -4.07
N VAL A 171 13.06 14.67 -4.25
CA VAL A 171 13.20 16.10 -3.95
C VAL A 171 13.92 16.82 -5.09
N ALA A 172 13.76 18.13 -5.18
CA ALA A 172 14.55 18.95 -6.10
C ALA A 172 15.65 19.68 -5.31
N ARG A 173 16.78 19.91 -5.98
CA ARG A 173 17.90 20.68 -5.45
C ARG A 173 17.44 22.05 -4.93
N ASN A 174 17.90 22.43 -3.75
CA ASN A 174 17.58 23.69 -3.07
C ASN A 174 16.09 23.88 -2.71
N LYS A 175 15.23 22.86 -2.88
CA LYS A 175 13.88 22.89 -2.37
C LYS A 175 13.82 22.29 -0.97
N ARG A 176 13.12 22.98 -0.08
CA ARG A 176 12.94 22.54 1.30
C ARG A 176 11.93 21.41 1.41
N PHE A 177 12.17 20.50 2.33
CA PHE A 177 11.26 19.40 2.69
C PHE A 177 11.35 19.15 4.20
N ASP A 178 10.33 18.52 4.73
CA ASP A 178 10.25 18.15 6.13
C ASP A 178 10.57 16.65 6.31
N VAL A 179 11.14 16.32 7.45
CA VAL A 179 11.41 14.94 7.89
C VAL A 179 10.65 14.67 9.15
N VAL A 180 9.90 13.57 9.19
CA VAL A 180 9.21 13.14 10.41
C VAL A 180 9.97 11.99 11.04
N VAL A 181 10.39 12.17 12.27
CA VAL A 181 11.04 11.15 13.10
C VAL A 181 9.98 10.58 14.03
N ARG A 182 9.74 9.28 13.96
CA ARG A 182 8.78 8.54 14.78
C ARG A 182 9.51 7.64 15.74
N PHE A 183 9.12 7.68 16.99
CA PHE A 183 9.60 6.81 18.05
C PHE A 183 8.58 5.71 18.26
N GLU A 184 8.97 4.46 18.03
CA GLU A 184 8.02 3.35 17.94
C GLU A 184 8.43 2.23 18.91
N ASP A 185 7.42 1.54 19.44
CA ASP A 185 7.59 0.30 20.20
C ASP A 185 7.82 -0.91 19.26
N GLU A 186 7.93 -2.10 19.84
CA GLU A 186 8.13 -3.35 19.07
C GLU A 186 6.96 -3.70 18.13
N TYR A 187 5.79 -3.11 18.34
CA TYR A 187 4.59 -3.30 17.51
C TYR A 187 4.39 -2.19 16.47
N GLY A 188 5.26 -1.19 16.43
CA GLY A 188 5.17 -0.04 15.52
C GLY A 188 4.25 1.09 16.02
N ASN A 189 3.79 1.04 17.26
CA ASN A 189 3.01 2.14 17.85
C ASN A 189 3.92 3.30 18.22
N LEU A 190 3.41 4.54 18.05
CA LEU A 190 4.07 5.72 18.61
C LEU A 190 4.17 5.60 20.13
N THR A 191 5.37 5.90 20.66
CA THR A 191 5.62 5.84 22.09
C THR A 191 6.47 7.01 22.57
N SER A 192 6.17 7.46 23.79
CA SER A 192 7.03 8.35 24.57
C SER A 192 7.74 7.60 25.71
N ASN A 193 7.54 6.28 25.82
CA ASN A 193 8.11 5.46 26.88
C ASN A 193 9.57 5.10 26.58
N ALA A 194 10.43 6.08 26.74
CA ALA A 194 11.89 5.98 26.60
C ALA A 194 12.56 6.51 27.86
N PRO A 195 13.83 6.14 28.13
CA PRO A 195 14.61 6.79 29.19
C PRO A 195 14.68 8.30 28.98
N ASP A 196 14.59 9.08 30.07
CA ASP A 196 14.55 10.56 30.03
C ASP A 196 15.78 11.19 29.35
N ASP A 197 16.91 10.48 29.37
CA ASP A 197 18.18 10.88 28.77
C ASP A 197 18.39 10.39 27.33
N THR A 198 17.37 9.82 26.70
CA THR A 198 17.47 9.35 25.33
C THR A 198 17.70 10.53 24.38
N LEU A 199 18.94 10.67 23.92
CA LEU A 199 19.38 11.73 23.04
C LEU A 199 19.63 11.17 21.63
N ILE A 200 19.02 11.81 20.62
CA ILE A 200 19.14 11.44 19.22
C ILE A 200 19.91 12.54 18.48
N GLU A 201 20.97 12.16 17.79
CA GLU A 201 21.71 13.06 16.89
C GLU A 201 21.35 12.79 15.45
N LEU A 202 20.99 13.85 14.72
CA LEU A 202 20.68 13.78 13.30
C LEU A 202 21.93 14.08 12.47
N SER A 203 22.24 13.18 11.57
CA SER A 203 23.26 13.38 10.56
C SER A 203 22.76 12.94 9.17
N HIS A 204 23.44 13.34 8.11
CA HIS A 204 23.25 12.72 6.81
C HIS A 204 24.62 12.50 6.14
N GLU A 205 24.68 11.49 5.27
CA GLU A 205 25.84 11.25 4.43
C GLU A 205 26.02 12.44 3.51
N ASN A 206 27.23 13.02 3.45
CA ASN A 206 27.60 14.13 2.56
C ASN A 206 27.18 15.55 2.95
N LEU A 207 26.68 15.81 4.15
CA LEU A 207 26.67 17.19 4.64
C LEU A 207 28.08 17.61 5.04
N ARG A 208 28.58 18.67 4.41
CA ARG A 208 29.83 19.32 4.82
C ARG A 208 29.73 20.03 6.18
N GLU A 209 28.53 20.31 6.61
CA GLU A 209 28.23 20.86 7.92
C GLU A 209 27.44 19.83 8.70
N ASN A 210 28.02 19.30 9.77
CA ASN A 210 27.34 18.45 10.74
C ASN A 210 26.19 19.24 11.36
N LEU A 211 24.98 19.05 10.88
CA LEU A 211 23.79 19.50 11.58
C LEU A 211 23.60 18.60 12.80
N ASN A 212 24.30 18.92 13.90
CA ASN A 212 24.14 18.24 15.17
C ASN A 212 22.82 18.69 15.82
N TRP A 213 21.72 18.17 15.30
CA TRP A 213 20.42 18.36 15.93
C TRP A 213 20.30 17.35 17.05
N LYS A 214 20.08 17.84 18.26
CA LYS A 214 19.82 17.00 19.43
C LYS A 214 18.33 16.92 19.65
N LEU A 215 17.77 15.73 19.56
CA LEU A 215 16.36 15.47 19.70
C LEU A 215 16.12 14.61 20.94
N PHE A 216 15.10 14.94 21.72
CA PHE A 216 14.60 14.09 22.80
C PHE A 216 13.29 13.46 22.38
N VAL A 217 12.95 12.32 22.94
CA VAL A 217 11.67 11.65 22.67
C VAL A 217 10.52 12.47 23.25
N PRO A 218 9.61 13.01 22.45
CA PRO A 218 8.51 13.83 22.94
C PRO A 218 7.32 12.97 23.39
N GLU A 219 6.42 13.57 24.17
CA GLU A 219 5.17 12.90 24.60
C GLU A 219 4.28 12.45 23.41
N THR A 220 4.38 13.13 22.26
CA THR A 220 3.65 12.77 21.05
C THR A 220 4.18 11.51 20.36
N GLY A 221 5.39 11.06 20.71
CA GLY A 221 6.05 9.94 20.03
C GLY A 221 6.58 10.27 18.63
N PHE A 222 6.54 11.54 18.19
CA PHE A 222 7.13 11.95 16.91
C PHE A 222 7.57 13.41 16.92
N ILE A 223 8.54 13.72 16.07
CA ILE A 223 9.05 15.09 15.83
C ILE A 223 9.06 15.36 14.33
N THR A 224 8.67 16.56 13.93
CA THR A 224 8.89 17.06 12.57
C THR A 224 10.13 17.96 12.56
N VAL A 225 11.12 17.59 11.75
CA VAL A 225 12.32 18.40 11.48
C VAL A 225 12.08 19.15 10.17
N PRO A 226 11.79 20.45 10.23
CA PRO A 226 11.35 21.19 9.06
C PRO A 226 12.52 21.73 8.24
N ASN A 227 12.23 22.04 6.98
CA ASN A 227 13.09 22.87 6.12
C ASN A 227 14.47 22.30 5.78
N LEU A 228 14.63 20.98 5.73
CA LEU A 228 15.84 20.36 5.19
C LEU A 228 15.91 20.54 3.67
N TYR A 229 17.09 20.58 3.11
CA TYR A 229 17.31 20.64 1.68
C TYR A 229 18.70 20.11 1.29
N PHE A 230 18.86 19.72 0.02
CA PHE A 230 20.15 19.32 -0.55
C PHE A 230 20.60 20.34 -1.58
N ASN A 231 21.88 20.70 -1.53
CA ASN A 231 22.49 21.66 -2.47
C ASN A 231 22.91 21.02 -3.81
N GLU A 232 23.09 19.70 -3.83
CA GLU A 232 23.56 18.96 -5.00
C GLU A 232 22.57 17.85 -5.35
N ALA A 233 22.51 17.51 -6.63
CA ALA A 233 21.75 16.36 -7.07
C ALA A 233 22.49 15.06 -6.69
N GLY A 234 21.75 14.03 -6.29
CA GLY A 234 22.35 12.78 -5.84
C GLY A 234 21.35 11.86 -5.15
N ILE A 235 21.87 10.85 -4.49
CA ILE A 235 21.08 9.95 -3.65
C ILE A 235 21.59 10.11 -2.21
N TYR A 236 20.66 10.27 -1.28
CA TYR A 236 20.92 10.58 0.12
C TYR A 236 20.11 9.70 1.06
N THR A 237 20.59 9.57 2.30
CA THR A 237 19.83 9.02 3.43
C THR A 237 20.00 9.96 4.62
N ILE A 238 18.96 10.07 5.43
CA ILE A 238 19.02 10.73 6.73
C ILE A 238 19.36 9.65 7.77
N GLN A 239 20.32 9.95 8.64
CA GLN A 239 20.76 9.03 9.69
C GLN A 239 20.52 9.64 11.07
N LEU A 240 20.11 8.82 12.01
CA LEU A 240 19.96 9.16 13.42
C LEU A 240 20.80 8.21 14.25
N LEU A 241 21.50 8.76 15.22
CA LEU A 241 22.26 8.01 16.24
C LEU A 241 21.56 8.16 17.58
N ASN A 242 21.09 7.06 18.16
CA ASN A 242 20.75 7.03 19.56
C ASN A 242 22.06 7.02 20.37
N THR A 243 22.36 8.12 21.05
CA THR A 243 23.65 8.27 21.76
C THR A 243 23.78 7.37 22.98
N SER A 244 22.66 6.92 23.54
CA SER A 244 22.64 6.02 24.70
C SER A 244 22.87 4.57 24.29
N THR A 245 22.18 4.06 23.27
CA THR A 245 22.30 2.67 22.79
C THR A 245 23.40 2.48 21.75
N LYS A 246 23.88 3.57 21.14
CA LYS A 246 24.81 3.58 19.99
C LYS A 246 24.25 2.96 18.72
N GLU A 247 22.94 2.83 18.63
CA GLU A 247 22.25 2.34 17.46
C GLU A 247 22.06 3.44 16.41
N PHE A 248 22.23 3.06 15.14
CA PHE A 248 21.99 3.92 14.00
C PHE A 248 20.67 3.54 13.31
N PHE A 249 19.89 4.55 13.01
CA PHE A 249 18.67 4.44 12.23
C PHE A 249 18.84 5.23 10.94
N ARG A 250 18.37 4.65 9.83
CA ARG A 250 18.50 5.24 8.49
C ARG A 250 17.14 5.41 7.86
N SER A 251 16.91 6.53 7.15
CA SER A 251 15.74 6.71 6.31
C SER A 251 15.79 5.81 5.07
N ALA A 252 14.65 5.63 4.41
CA ALA A 252 14.64 5.21 3.02
C ALA A 252 15.45 6.19 2.15
N PRO A 253 15.97 5.75 0.99
CA PRO A 253 16.76 6.61 0.11
C PRO A 253 15.92 7.77 -0.44
N ILE A 254 16.60 8.90 -0.67
CA ILE A 254 16.03 10.13 -1.22
C ILE A 254 16.80 10.45 -2.50
N LYS A 255 16.13 10.51 -3.64
CA LYS A 255 16.72 10.99 -4.90
C LYS A 255 16.50 12.49 -5.02
N CYS A 256 17.61 13.25 -4.99
CA CYS A 256 17.60 14.66 -5.27
C CYS A 256 17.92 14.90 -6.75
N PHE A 257 16.98 15.50 -7.46
CA PHE A 257 17.15 15.87 -8.87
C PHE A 257 17.62 17.33 -8.99
N PRO A 258 18.35 17.69 -10.07
CA PRO A 258 18.64 19.10 -10.38
C PRO A 258 17.36 19.94 -10.43
N GLU A 259 16.35 19.41 -11.12
CA GLU A 259 14.99 19.92 -11.19
C GLU A 259 14.03 18.72 -11.19
N SER A 260 12.94 18.81 -10.49
CA SER A 260 11.88 17.79 -10.53
C SER A 260 10.51 18.44 -10.55
N LYS A 261 9.68 17.99 -11.49
CA LYS A 261 8.24 18.29 -11.55
C LYS A 261 7.39 17.10 -11.11
N LYS A 262 8.03 16.01 -10.64
CA LYS A 262 7.36 14.79 -10.23
C LYS A 262 7.85 14.37 -8.85
N ASN A 263 6.95 13.77 -8.10
CA ASN A 263 7.18 13.17 -6.79
C ASN A 263 6.92 11.67 -6.86
N LEU A 264 7.41 10.94 -5.86
CA LEU A 264 7.18 9.51 -5.71
C LEU A 264 6.31 9.27 -4.48
N PHE A 265 5.18 8.59 -4.68
CA PHE A 265 4.19 8.29 -3.65
C PHE A 265 4.09 6.78 -3.44
N TRP A 266 4.00 6.37 -2.19
CA TRP A 266 3.95 4.98 -1.76
C TRP A 266 2.58 4.62 -1.21
N GLY A 267 2.07 3.47 -1.61
CA GLY A 267 0.79 2.98 -1.11
C GLY A 267 0.47 1.58 -1.61
N ILE A 268 -0.75 1.16 -1.36
CA ILE A 268 -1.27 -0.14 -1.77
C ILE A 268 -2.61 0.02 -2.49
N LEU A 269 -2.80 -0.79 -3.52
CA LEU A 269 -4.04 -0.83 -4.31
C LEU A 269 -4.86 -2.08 -4.04
N HIS A 270 -4.30 -3.00 -3.27
CA HIS A 270 -4.87 -4.25 -2.84
C HIS A 270 -4.53 -4.42 -1.35
N GLY A 271 -5.27 -3.73 -0.48
CA GLY A 271 -5.20 -3.88 0.96
C GLY A 271 -6.37 -4.69 1.44
N GLU A 272 -6.16 -5.65 2.31
CA GLU A 272 -7.24 -6.34 2.98
C GLU A 272 -7.46 -5.76 4.36
N SER A 273 -8.71 -5.77 4.80
CA SER A 273 -9.07 -5.37 6.14
C SER A 273 -9.86 -6.47 6.82
N GLU A 274 -10.09 -6.29 8.10
CA GLU A 274 -11.11 -7.03 8.81
C GLU A 274 -12.44 -6.98 8.06
N ARG A 275 -13.29 -7.97 8.31
CA ARG A 275 -14.67 -7.91 7.87
C ARG A 275 -15.27 -6.56 8.24
N ILE A 276 -15.70 -5.83 7.23
CA ILE A 276 -16.26 -4.50 7.39
C ILE A 276 -17.74 -4.65 7.76
N ASP A 277 -18.05 -4.49 9.02
CA ASP A 277 -19.39 -4.52 9.56
C ASP A 277 -19.83 -3.18 10.19
N SER A 278 -18.91 -2.22 10.29
CA SER A 278 -19.18 -0.92 10.88
C SER A 278 -18.29 0.19 10.31
N THR A 279 -18.72 1.45 10.46
CA THR A 279 -17.92 2.63 10.12
C THR A 279 -16.60 2.67 10.89
N GLU A 280 -16.58 2.23 12.16
CA GLU A 280 -15.37 2.21 12.98
C GLU A 280 -14.29 1.31 12.41
N ASN A 281 -14.66 0.17 11.82
CA ASN A 281 -13.70 -0.76 11.22
C ASN A 281 -13.06 -0.15 9.97
N ILE A 282 -13.85 0.49 9.10
CA ILE A 282 -13.35 1.18 7.90
C ILE A 282 -12.40 2.31 8.30
N GLU A 283 -12.83 3.18 9.21
CA GLU A 283 -12.04 4.29 9.72
C GLU A 283 -10.73 3.81 10.34
N SER A 284 -10.79 2.78 11.18
CA SER A 284 -9.62 2.16 11.80
C SER A 284 -8.62 1.62 10.78
N CYS A 285 -9.11 0.98 9.71
CA CYS A 285 -8.30 0.48 8.63
C CYS A 285 -7.60 1.61 7.85
N LEU A 286 -8.35 2.65 7.47
CA LEU A 286 -7.78 3.80 6.75
C LEU A 286 -6.77 4.57 7.61
N ARG A 287 -7.02 4.72 8.92
CA ARG A 287 -6.06 5.30 9.88
C ARG A 287 -4.79 4.46 9.98
N HIS A 288 -4.91 3.14 10.00
CA HIS A 288 -3.75 2.25 10.01
C HIS A 288 -2.82 2.53 8.82
N PHE A 289 -3.35 2.58 7.61
CA PHE A 289 -2.53 2.85 6.43
C PHE A 289 -1.96 4.26 6.41
N ARG A 290 -2.74 5.27 6.80
CA ARG A 290 -2.30 6.67 6.83
C ARG A 290 -1.31 6.95 7.96
N ASP A 291 -1.66 6.59 9.20
CA ASP A 291 -0.98 7.06 10.40
C ASP A 291 0.10 6.08 10.88
N GLU A 292 -0.14 4.76 10.84
CA GLU A 292 0.82 3.76 11.31
C GLU A 292 1.79 3.34 10.21
N LYS A 293 1.29 2.99 9.02
CA LYS A 293 2.13 2.63 7.87
C LYS A 293 2.73 3.85 7.17
N ALA A 294 2.18 5.04 7.38
CA ALA A 294 2.60 6.29 6.74
C ALA A 294 2.62 6.17 5.20
N LEU A 295 1.56 5.60 4.65
CA LEU A 295 1.36 5.52 3.21
C LEU A 295 0.79 6.84 2.67
N ASN A 296 1.02 7.10 1.40
CA ASN A 296 0.48 8.26 0.70
C ASN A 296 -0.91 7.99 0.11
N PHE A 297 -1.21 6.74 -0.22
CA PHE A 297 -2.51 6.34 -0.77
C PHE A 297 -2.88 4.91 -0.42
N VAL A 298 -4.18 4.61 -0.50
CA VAL A 298 -4.73 3.26 -0.37
C VAL A 298 -5.98 3.12 -1.25
N ALA A 299 -6.24 1.92 -1.76
CA ALA A 299 -7.52 1.58 -2.37
C ALA A 299 -8.32 0.61 -1.48
N THR A 300 -9.64 0.79 -1.47
CA THR A 300 -10.56 -0.07 -0.71
C THR A 300 -11.02 -1.30 -1.51
N SER A 301 -10.32 -1.63 -2.60
CA SER A 301 -10.75 -2.64 -3.56
C SER A 301 -10.91 -4.04 -2.98
N SER A 302 -10.15 -4.40 -1.97
CA SER A 302 -10.18 -5.74 -1.38
C SER A 302 -10.78 -5.79 0.01
N PHE A 303 -11.56 -4.78 0.39
CA PHE A 303 -12.23 -4.85 1.69
C PHE A 303 -13.28 -5.98 1.75
N GLU A 304 -13.99 -6.19 0.68
CA GLU A 304 -14.85 -7.35 0.46
C GLU A 304 -15.13 -7.50 -1.05
N SER A 305 -15.51 -8.71 -1.47
CA SER A 305 -15.89 -8.90 -2.88
C SER A 305 -17.22 -8.19 -3.22
N GLN A 306 -17.41 -7.91 -4.51
CA GLN A 306 -18.61 -7.21 -4.96
C GLN A 306 -19.92 -7.94 -4.64
N GLU A 307 -19.92 -9.26 -4.45
CA GLU A 307 -21.12 -10.04 -4.14
C GLU A 307 -21.41 -10.06 -2.63
N GLU A 308 -20.40 -10.00 -1.78
CA GLU A 308 -20.50 -10.06 -0.32
C GLU A 308 -20.80 -8.71 0.31
N THR A 309 -20.28 -7.61 -0.29
CA THR A 309 -20.49 -6.25 0.21
C THR A 309 -21.96 -5.84 0.13
N SER A 310 -22.63 -5.62 1.25
CA SER A 310 -24.00 -5.11 1.28
C SER A 310 -24.09 -3.67 0.77
N SER A 311 -25.31 -3.23 0.41
CA SER A 311 -25.50 -1.84 -0.05
C SER A 311 -25.24 -0.81 1.05
N ASP A 312 -25.43 -1.17 2.32
CA ASP A 312 -25.21 -0.27 3.44
C ASP A 312 -23.73 -0.20 3.81
N ILE A 313 -23.01 -1.33 3.79
CA ILE A 313 -21.55 -1.34 3.88
C ILE A 313 -20.93 -0.51 2.76
N TRP A 314 -21.41 -0.66 1.52
CA TRP A 314 -20.89 0.13 0.39
C TRP A 314 -21.07 1.63 0.60
N LYS A 315 -22.21 2.08 1.14
CA LYS A 315 -22.41 3.50 1.48
C LYS A 315 -21.41 3.99 2.53
N MET A 316 -21.14 3.17 3.55
CA MET A 316 -20.15 3.49 4.57
C MET A 316 -18.74 3.58 3.97
N ILE A 317 -18.36 2.67 3.08
CA ILE A 317 -17.07 2.74 2.36
C ILE A 317 -16.98 4.03 1.56
N VAL A 318 -17.99 4.36 0.75
CA VAL A 318 -18.04 5.59 -0.06
C VAL A 318 -17.86 6.84 0.80
N GLN A 319 -18.55 6.91 1.94
CA GLN A 319 -18.45 8.04 2.85
C GLN A 319 -17.03 8.16 3.44
N ASN A 320 -16.47 7.09 3.97
CA ASN A 320 -15.13 7.09 4.56
C ASN A 320 -14.05 7.40 3.52
N VAL A 321 -14.17 6.87 2.31
CA VAL A 321 -13.24 7.19 1.21
C VAL A 321 -13.24 8.68 0.90
N ALA A 322 -14.41 9.34 0.92
CA ALA A 322 -14.50 10.78 0.69
C ALA A 322 -13.92 11.59 1.87
N GLU A 323 -14.15 11.15 3.11
CA GLU A 323 -13.66 11.83 4.31
C GLU A 323 -12.15 11.73 4.50
N PHE A 324 -11.55 10.61 4.09
CA PHE A 324 -10.10 10.38 4.24
C PHE A 324 -9.27 10.86 3.04
N ASP A 325 -9.88 11.30 1.95
CA ASP A 325 -9.15 11.82 0.80
C ASP A 325 -8.68 13.26 1.04
N GLU A 326 -7.44 13.39 1.46
CA GLU A 326 -6.80 14.65 1.79
C GLU A 326 -5.65 14.92 0.81
N THR A 327 -5.79 15.92 -0.08
CA THR A 327 -4.72 16.37 -0.99
C THR A 327 -3.46 16.75 -0.19
N ASP A 328 -2.30 16.40 -0.71
CA ASP A 328 -0.97 16.60 -0.11
C ASP A 328 -0.70 15.79 1.18
N ARG A 329 -1.61 14.93 1.59
CA ARG A 329 -1.43 14.13 2.81
C ARG A 329 -1.69 12.64 2.60
N PHE A 330 -2.90 12.27 2.16
CA PHE A 330 -3.31 10.88 2.01
C PHE A 330 -4.48 10.77 1.04
N ASN A 331 -4.34 9.97 0.01
CA ASN A 331 -5.42 9.78 -0.95
C ASN A 331 -6.01 8.37 -0.85
N THR A 332 -7.32 8.29 -0.97
CA THR A 332 -8.06 7.05 -0.97
C THR A 332 -8.73 6.83 -2.33
N PHE A 333 -8.69 5.60 -2.84
CA PHE A 333 -9.43 5.19 -4.03
C PHE A 333 -10.63 4.34 -3.62
N LEU A 334 -11.80 4.69 -4.10
CA LEU A 334 -12.98 3.84 -3.99
C LEU A 334 -12.81 2.63 -4.90
N GLY A 335 -12.97 1.44 -4.36
CA GLY A 335 -12.82 0.22 -5.14
C GLY A 335 -13.48 -0.99 -4.48
N PHE A 336 -13.48 -2.10 -5.19
CA PHE A 336 -14.00 -3.39 -4.75
C PHE A 336 -13.28 -4.53 -5.47
N GLN A 337 -13.25 -5.70 -4.87
CA GLN A 337 -12.72 -6.89 -5.52
C GLN A 337 -13.79 -7.51 -6.43
N TRP A 338 -13.39 -7.83 -7.66
CA TRP A 338 -14.17 -8.58 -8.61
C TRP A 338 -13.69 -10.02 -8.67
N ASP A 339 -14.56 -10.96 -8.26
CA ASP A 339 -14.30 -12.40 -8.36
C ASP A 339 -14.71 -12.91 -9.73
N GLY A 340 -13.76 -13.01 -10.64
CA GLY A 340 -13.98 -13.54 -11.98
C GLY A 340 -13.89 -15.07 -12.03
N ILE A 341 -14.17 -15.62 -13.22
CA ILE A 341 -14.01 -17.05 -13.48
C ILE A 341 -12.51 -17.33 -13.65
N ALA A 342 -11.99 -18.28 -12.86
CA ALA A 342 -10.59 -18.71 -12.96
C ALA A 342 -10.26 -19.21 -14.37
N GLY A 343 -9.10 -18.79 -14.90
CA GLY A 343 -8.67 -19.09 -16.28
C GLY A 343 -9.25 -18.19 -17.36
N GLU A 344 -10.28 -17.38 -17.05
CA GLU A 344 -10.93 -16.46 -17.99
C GLU A 344 -10.80 -15.01 -17.56
N GLU A 345 -11.55 -14.62 -16.52
CA GLU A 345 -11.53 -13.26 -15.96
C GLU A 345 -10.51 -13.12 -14.82
N GLY A 346 -10.38 -14.15 -13.96
CA GLY A 346 -9.58 -14.12 -12.75
C GLY A 346 -10.05 -13.07 -11.75
N VAL A 347 -9.29 -12.85 -10.70
CA VAL A 347 -9.56 -11.83 -9.69
C VAL A 347 -9.08 -10.46 -10.17
N ARG A 348 -9.85 -9.42 -9.85
CA ARG A 348 -9.54 -8.03 -10.16
C ARG A 348 -9.73 -7.13 -8.96
N GLU A 349 -8.77 -6.23 -8.78
CA GLU A 349 -8.96 -5.06 -7.94
C GLU A 349 -9.49 -3.93 -8.83
N ILE A 350 -10.76 -3.58 -8.65
CA ILE A 350 -11.40 -2.49 -9.39
C ILE A 350 -11.26 -1.21 -8.58
N ILE A 351 -10.65 -0.18 -9.14
CA ILE A 351 -10.53 1.13 -8.53
C ILE A 351 -11.17 2.20 -9.40
N TYR A 352 -11.94 3.10 -8.82
CA TYR A 352 -12.57 4.21 -9.51
C TYR A 352 -11.71 5.47 -9.52
N SER A 353 -11.82 6.26 -10.56
CA SER A 353 -11.20 7.59 -10.63
C SER A 353 -11.86 8.62 -9.71
N LYS A 354 -13.12 8.38 -9.32
CA LYS A 354 -13.94 9.26 -8.48
C LYS A 354 -14.62 8.45 -7.39
N ASP A 355 -14.92 9.12 -6.29
CA ASP A 355 -15.82 8.61 -5.27
C ASP A 355 -17.29 8.65 -5.72
N ASN A 356 -18.18 8.19 -4.86
CA ASN A 356 -19.63 8.14 -5.10
C ASN A 356 -20.03 7.33 -6.36
N LYS A 357 -19.36 6.20 -6.59
CA LYS A 357 -19.67 5.24 -7.66
C LYS A 357 -20.36 4.01 -7.08
N PRO A 358 -21.26 3.36 -7.84
CA PRO A 358 -21.93 2.14 -7.40
C PRO A 358 -20.97 0.95 -7.39
N ILE A 359 -21.24 -0.03 -6.53
CA ILE A 359 -20.63 -1.35 -6.67
C ILE A 359 -21.28 -2.10 -7.84
N LEU A 360 -20.47 -2.72 -8.71
CA LEU A 360 -20.95 -3.40 -9.91
C LEU A 360 -21.20 -4.88 -9.58
N ARG A 361 -22.45 -5.32 -9.66
CA ARG A 361 -22.84 -6.68 -9.29
C ARG A 361 -23.14 -7.54 -10.52
N LYS A 362 -22.68 -8.79 -10.52
CA LYS A 362 -22.91 -9.76 -11.62
C LYS A 362 -24.39 -10.06 -11.87
N LYS A 363 -25.24 -9.92 -10.84
CA LYS A 363 -26.71 -10.07 -10.97
C LYS A 363 -27.35 -9.01 -11.88
N ASP A 364 -26.70 -7.84 -12.05
CA ASP A 364 -27.14 -6.86 -13.04
C ASP A 364 -26.67 -7.31 -14.43
N PRO A 365 -27.60 -7.48 -15.41
CA PRO A 365 -27.24 -7.92 -16.76
C PRO A 365 -26.16 -7.07 -17.44
N LYS A 366 -26.04 -5.78 -17.07
CA LYS A 366 -25.03 -4.85 -17.61
C LYS A 366 -23.62 -5.18 -17.12
N TYR A 367 -23.51 -5.77 -15.93
CA TYR A 367 -22.24 -6.04 -15.26
C TYR A 367 -22.03 -7.54 -14.99
N SER A 368 -22.72 -8.41 -15.74
CA SER A 368 -22.64 -9.86 -15.48
C SER A 368 -21.31 -10.50 -15.91
N SER A 369 -20.41 -9.75 -16.54
CA SER A 369 -19.04 -10.12 -16.85
C SER A 369 -18.19 -8.86 -17.04
N LEU A 370 -16.86 -8.97 -16.91
CA LEU A 370 -15.92 -7.85 -17.15
C LEU A 370 -16.09 -7.28 -18.55
N LYS A 371 -16.25 -8.15 -19.55
CA LYS A 371 -16.47 -7.73 -20.95
C LYS A 371 -17.71 -6.85 -21.13
N LYS A 372 -18.79 -7.11 -20.40
CA LYS A 372 -20.00 -6.27 -20.42
C LYS A 372 -19.78 -4.98 -19.64
N THR A 373 -19.10 -5.08 -18.50
CA THR A 373 -18.72 -3.94 -17.68
C THR A 373 -17.89 -2.93 -18.48
N TYR A 374 -16.87 -3.40 -19.18
CA TYR A 374 -15.99 -2.57 -20.01
C TYR A 374 -16.71 -1.92 -21.21
N LYS A 375 -17.78 -2.54 -21.73
CA LYS A 375 -18.61 -1.93 -22.76
C LYS A 375 -19.55 -0.85 -22.25
N THR A 376 -19.86 -0.87 -20.96
CA THR A 376 -20.83 0.03 -20.33
C THR A 376 -20.17 1.29 -19.80
N LEU A 377 -18.90 1.21 -19.36
CA LEU A 377 -18.17 2.28 -18.71
C LEU A 377 -17.12 2.92 -19.62
N SER A 378 -16.79 4.17 -19.34
CA SER A 378 -15.68 4.83 -20.01
C SER A 378 -14.34 4.33 -19.46
N PRO A 379 -13.30 4.15 -20.32
CA PRO A 379 -11.99 3.67 -19.90
C PRO A 379 -11.33 4.46 -18.77
N LYS A 380 -11.60 5.77 -18.67
CA LYS A 380 -11.03 6.62 -17.58
C LYS A 380 -11.90 6.68 -16.31
N GLU A 381 -12.99 5.92 -16.26
CA GLU A 381 -13.81 5.88 -15.05
C GLU A 381 -13.25 4.94 -13.99
N LEU A 382 -12.60 3.86 -14.42
CA LEU A 382 -11.99 2.88 -13.52
C LEU A 382 -10.73 2.25 -14.12
N ILE A 383 -9.90 1.70 -13.26
CA ILE A 383 -8.83 0.77 -13.61
C ILE A 383 -9.20 -0.61 -13.04
N SER A 384 -9.03 -1.64 -13.83
CA SER A 384 -9.20 -3.04 -13.44
C SER A 384 -7.82 -3.67 -13.35
N ILE A 385 -7.41 -4.06 -12.15
CA ILE A 385 -6.07 -4.57 -11.85
C ILE A 385 -6.13 -6.09 -11.71
N PRO A 386 -5.64 -6.87 -12.67
CA PRO A 386 -5.49 -8.31 -12.48
C PRO A 386 -4.59 -8.63 -11.29
N SER A 387 -5.10 -9.42 -10.34
CA SER A 387 -4.40 -9.90 -9.15
C SER A 387 -4.37 -11.41 -9.12
N PHE A 388 -3.41 -12.01 -8.43
CA PHE A 388 -3.22 -13.48 -8.31
C PHE A 388 -3.17 -14.21 -9.65
N THR A 389 -2.65 -13.57 -10.71
CA THR A 389 -2.77 -14.07 -12.08
C THR A 389 -2.20 -15.47 -12.30
N MET A 390 -1.22 -15.90 -11.48
CA MET A 390 -0.65 -17.24 -11.50
C MET A 390 -1.19 -18.18 -10.41
N GLY A 391 -2.02 -17.73 -9.50
CA GLY A 391 -2.61 -18.59 -8.46
C GLY A 391 -3.68 -19.48 -9.05
N LYS A 392 -3.50 -20.81 -9.02
CA LYS A 392 -4.47 -21.76 -9.54
C LYS A 392 -5.78 -21.65 -8.75
N GLY A 393 -6.88 -21.47 -9.47
CA GLY A 393 -8.22 -21.18 -8.91
C GLY A 393 -8.59 -19.71 -8.94
N PHE A 394 -7.62 -18.82 -9.18
CA PHE A 394 -7.77 -17.36 -9.31
C PHE A 394 -7.14 -16.83 -10.60
N GLU A 395 -6.50 -17.71 -11.36
CA GLU A 395 -5.65 -17.37 -12.49
C GLU A 395 -6.36 -16.57 -13.59
N TYR A 396 -5.55 -15.79 -14.29
CA TYR A 396 -5.95 -15.04 -15.49
C TYR A 396 -5.01 -15.33 -16.64
N ASP A 397 -5.52 -15.80 -17.78
CA ASP A 397 -4.69 -16.22 -18.92
C ASP A 397 -4.40 -15.11 -19.94
N PHE A 398 -4.85 -13.88 -19.71
CA PHE A 398 -4.66 -12.67 -20.53
C PHE A 398 -5.18 -12.79 -21.98
N LYS A 399 -6.05 -13.76 -22.30
CA LYS A 399 -6.62 -13.87 -23.66
C LYS A 399 -7.58 -12.74 -23.98
N ASP A 400 -8.39 -12.35 -23.00
CA ASP A 400 -9.37 -11.27 -23.12
C ASP A 400 -8.84 -9.92 -22.56
N PHE A 401 -7.51 -9.74 -22.56
CA PHE A 401 -6.85 -8.52 -22.06
C PHE A 401 -7.39 -7.27 -22.77
N THR A 402 -7.82 -6.29 -21.97
CA THR A 402 -8.42 -5.04 -22.44
C THR A 402 -7.55 -3.85 -22.00
N PRO A 403 -6.63 -3.36 -22.88
CA PRO A 403 -5.60 -2.40 -22.52
C PRO A 403 -6.13 -1.03 -22.05
N GLU A 404 -7.37 -0.67 -22.38
CA GLU A 404 -8.00 0.56 -21.95
C GLU A 404 -8.36 0.56 -20.46
N PHE A 405 -8.66 -0.60 -19.88
CA PHE A 405 -9.05 -0.79 -18.48
C PHE A 405 -7.97 -1.47 -17.63
N GLU A 406 -7.25 -2.41 -18.20
CA GLU A 406 -6.20 -3.19 -17.52
C GLU A 406 -4.84 -2.51 -17.71
N ARG A 407 -4.73 -1.28 -17.16
CA ARG A 407 -3.55 -0.42 -17.33
C ARG A 407 -2.36 -0.86 -16.50
N VAL A 408 -2.61 -1.50 -15.38
CA VAL A 408 -1.61 -2.05 -14.45
C VAL A 408 -2.01 -3.46 -14.04
N VAL A 409 -1.01 -4.28 -13.67
CA VAL A 409 -1.17 -5.67 -13.19
C VAL A 409 -0.38 -5.82 -11.90
N GLU A 410 -0.95 -6.51 -10.94
CA GLU A 410 -0.26 -6.84 -9.69
C GLU A 410 0.76 -7.95 -9.96
N ILE A 411 2.06 -7.57 -9.91
CA ILE A 411 3.16 -8.50 -10.12
C ILE A 411 3.51 -9.27 -8.84
N TYR A 412 3.22 -8.69 -7.68
CA TYR A 412 3.62 -9.24 -6.39
C TYR A 412 2.61 -8.86 -5.29
N ASN A 413 2.35 -9.81 -4.42
CA ASN A 413 1.66 -9.63 -3.14
C ASN A 413 2.23 -10.60 -2.10
N ALA A 414 1.63 -10.68 -0.90
CA ALA A 414 2.12 -11.56 0.17
C ALA A 414 2.04 -13.08 -0.15
N TRP A 415 1.32 -13.49 -1.19
CA TRP A 415 1.33 -14.87 -1.68
C TRP A 415 2.54 -15.17 -2.57
N GLY A 416 3.14 -14.14 -3.18
CA GLY A 416 4.29 -14.25 -4.05
C GLY A 416 4.19 -13.43 -5.33
N SER A 417 5.09 -13.69 -6.25
CA SER A 417 5.20 -12.98 -7.52
C SER A 417 4.62 -13.78 -8.68
N SER A 418 3.83 -13.10 -9.51
CA SER A 418 3.31 -13.61 -10.79
C SER A 418 4.22 -13.28 -11.98
N GLU A 419 5.48 -12.87 -11.75
CA GLU A 419 6.43 -12.56 -12.84
C GLU A 419 6.63 -13.74 -13.78
N CYS A 420 7.02 -14.89 -13.23
CA CYS A 420 7.27 -16.14 -13.93
C CYS A 420 7.13 -17.33 -12.97
N THR A 421 7.31 -18.57 -13.47
CA THR A 421 7.23 -19.75 -12.62
C THR A 421 8.50 -19.95 -11.77
N LYS A 422 8.41 -20.75 -10.70
CA LYS A 422 9.55 -21.18 -9.88
C LYS A 422 10.67 -21.79 -10.76
N LYS A 423 10.29 -22.57 -11.77
CA LYS A 423 11.24 -23.22 -12.70
C LYS A 423 11.97 -22.24 -13.60
N GLU A 424 11.37 -21.08 -13.87
CA GLU A 424 11.95 -20.00 -14.67
C GLU A 424 12.79 -19.03 -13.83
N GLY A 425 12.97 -19.30 -12.52
CA GLY A 425 13.83 -18.54 -11.63
C GLY A 425 13.12 -17.48 -10.81
N ASN A 426 11.80 -17.60 -10.60
CA ASN A 426 11.08 -16.73 -9.68
C ASN A 426 11.60 -16.91 -8.25
N LEU A 427 12.04 -15.80 -7.63
CA LEU A 427 12.56 -15.80 -6.25
C LEU A 427 11.45 -15.83 -5.20
N PHE A 428 10.24 -15.43 -5.59
CA PHE A 428 9.04 -15.40 -4.73
C PHE A 428 7.90 -16.20 -5.37
N PRO A 429 8.07 -17.53 -5.56
CA PRO A 429 7.03 -18.31 -6.23
C PRO A 429 5.76 -18.39 -5.38
N ILE A 430 4.60 -18.32 -6.03
CA ILE A 430 3.28 -18.47 -5.38
C ILE A 430 3.06 -19.88 -4.82
N THR A 431 3.75 -20.87 -5.37
CA THR A 431 3.59 -22.28 -4.98
C THR A 431 3.91 -22.51 -3.51
N THR A 432 2.96 -23.04 -2.74
CA THR A 432 3.16 -23.49 -1.36
C THR A 432 3.35 -25.00 -1.28
N GLU A 433 4.05 -25.47 -0.23
CA GLU A 433 4.21 -26.90 0.05
C GLU A 433 3.00 -27.43 0.82
N GLY A 434 2.56 -28.65 0.51
CA GLY A 434 1.45 -29.30 1.22
C GLY A 434 0.33 -29.80 0.29
N LYS A 435 -0.58 -30.61 0.85
CA LYS A 435 -1.69 -31.21 0.07
C LYS A 435 -2.72 -30.17 -0.41
N ASN A 436 -2.87 -29.10 0.33
CA ASN A 436 -3.82 -28.01 0.07
C ASN A 436 -3.10 -26.74 -0.40
N GLY A 437 -1.80 -26.81 -0.67
CA GLY A 437 -1.00 -25.67 -1.08
C GLY A 437 -1.44 -25.08 -2.43
N ILE A 438 -1.25 -23.79 -2.60
CA ILE A 438 -1.51 -23.09 -3.85
C ILE A 438 -0.56 -23.62 -4.92
N GLN A 439 -1.08 -23.87 -6.11
CA GLN A 439 -0.32 -24.28 -7.28
C GLN A 439 -0.18 -23.12 -8.26
N GLU A 440 0.97 -23.06 -8.95
CA GLU A 440 1.19 -22.11 -10.04
C GLU A 440 0.38 -22.50 -11.28
N SER A 441 -0.26 -21.50 -11.89
CA SER A 441 -0.79 -21.57 -13.25
C SER A 441 0.16 -20.84 -14.21
N PRO A 442 0.99 -21.53 -15.01
CA PRO A 442 1.98 -20.90 -15.87
C PRO A 442 1.35 -19.96 -16.93
N GLU A 443 0.09 -20.18 -17.31
CA GLU A 443 -0.59 -19.33 -18.30
C GLU A 443 -0.88 -17.92 -17.79
N GLY A 444 -0.97 -17.73 -16.47
CA GLY A 444 -1.13 -16.44 -15.82
C GLY A 444 0.17 -15.65 -15.62
N SER A 445 1.30 -16.16 -16.10
CA SER A 445 2.61 -15.50 -15.99
C SER A 445 2.62 -14.13 -16.69
N ILE A 446 3.08 -13.11 -15.99
CA ILE A 446 3.25 -11.75 -16.49
C ILE A 446 4.23 -11.73 -17.68
N GLN A 447 5.32 -12.50 -17.63
CA GLN A 447 6.24 -12.59 -18.76
C GLN A 447 5.57 -13.15 -20.02
N LYS A 448 4.70 -14.15 -19.90
CA LYS A 448 3.90 -14.65 -21.04
C LYS A 448 2.90 -13.61 -21.56
N ALA A 449 2.26 -12.86 -20.68
CA ALA A 449 1.36 -11.79 -21.07
C ALA A 449 2.09 -10.69 -21.86
N LEU A 450 3.28 -10.27 -21.39
CA LEU A 450 4.12 -9.29 -22.10
C LEU A 450 4.58 -9.83 -23.47
N GLN A 451 4.92 -11.10 -23.58
CA GLN A 451 5.27 -11.75 -24.86
C GLN A 451 4.08 -11.80 -25.84
N ARG A 452 2.84 -11.76 -25.35
CA ARG A 452 1.61 -11.65 -26.15
C ARG A 452 1.27 -10.20 -26.51
N ASN A 453 2.14 -9.24 -26.21
CA ASN A 453 1.93 -7.79 -26.39
C ASN A 453 0.86 -7.19 -25.50
N CYS A 454 0.56 -7.77 -24.34
CA CYS A 454 -0.23 -7.12 -23.30
C CYS A 454 0.62 -6.02 -22.67
N ARG A 455 0.16 -4.75 -22.72
CA ARG A 455 0.95 -3.59 -22.28
C ARG A 455 0.34 -2.96 -21.03
N PHE A 456 0.97 -3.22 -19.91
CA PHE A 456 0.54 -2.75 -18.59
C PHE A 456 1.75 -2.38 -17.70
N GLY A 457 1.53 -1.51 -16.74
CA GLY A 457 2.50 -1.22 -15.67
C GLY A 457 2.46 -2.26 -14.57
N PHE A 458 3.47 -2.24 -13.71
CA PHE A 458 3.53 -3.13 -12.55
C PHE A 458 3.15 -2.41 -11.28
N VAL A 459 2.28 -3.04 -10.50
CA VAL A 459 1.92 -2.64 -9.14
C VAL A 459 2.12 -3.82 -8.20
N ALA A 460 2.26 -3.56 -6.92
CA ALA A 460 2.29 -4.55 -5.87
C ALA A 460 1.44 -4.08 -4.71
N GLY A 461 1.11 -4.99 -3.84
CA GLY A 461 0.34 -4.68 -2.66
C GLY A 461 -0.18 -5.94 -2.02
N GLY A 462 -1.28 -5.81 -1.39
CA GLY A 462 -2.10 -6.88 -0.93
C GLY A 462 -1.69 -7.55 0.36
N LEU A 463 -2.72 -7.88 1.10
CA LEU A 463 -2.68 -8.69 2.31
C LEU A 463 -1.89 -8.04 3.46
N ASP A 464 -1.83 -6.69 3.51
CA ASP A 464 -1.44 -5.97 4.72
C ASP A 464 -2.69 -5.76 5.57
N ASP A 465 -2.96 -6.72 6.41
CA ASP A 465 -4.17 -6.88 7.19
C ASP A 465 -3.95 -6.66 8.69
N ARG A 466 -2.87 -6.05 9.09
CA ARG A 466 -2.44 -5.93 10.50
C ARG A 466 -2.16 -7.29 11.18
N GLY A 467 -1.85 -8.34 10.41
CA GLY A 467 -1.71 -9.71 10.92
C GLY A 467 -3.05 -10.39 11.20
N ILE A 468 -4.15 -9.88 10.66
CA ILE A 468 -5.50 -10.39 10.90
C ILE A 468 -5.69 -11.78 10.27
N TYR A 469 -5.12 -11.98 9.09
CA TYR A 469 -5.31 -13.21 8.32
C TYR A 469 -4.32 -14.33 8.63
N ALA A 470 -3.30 -14.08 9.44
CA ALA A 470 -2.35 -15.12 9.84
C ALA A 470 -3.04 -16.34 10.44
N ASP A 471 -4.19 -16.13 11.09
CA ASP A 471 -5.00 -17.20 11.73
C ASP A 471 -6.24 -17.62 10.91
N LEU A 472 -6.71 -16.82 9.94
CA LEU A 472 -7.92 -17.10 9.16
C LEU A 472 -7.65 -17.93 7.91
N TYR A 473 -6.48 -17.78 7.32
CA TYR A 473 -6.02 -18.68 6.28
C TYR A 473 -5.19 -19.76 6.98
N GLU A 474 -5.60 -21.03 6.85
CA GLU A 474 -4.80 -22.17 7.27
C GLU A 474 -3.36 -21.98 6.73
N GLY A 475 -2.56 -21.25 7.48
CA GLY A 475 -1.12 -21.04 7.52
C GLY A 475 -0.27 -20.96 6.26
N ASP A 476 -0.73 -21.42 5.13
CA ASP A 476 0.14 -21.76 4.00
C ASP A 476 0.08 -20.76 2.82
N GLN A 477 -0.74 -19.73 2.88
CA GLN A 477 -0.99 -18.85 1.73
C GLN A 477 -0.17 -17.55 1.79
N VAL A 478 -0.09 -16.92 2.95
CA VAL A 478 0.75 -15.73 3.17
C VAL A 478 2.17 -16.19 3.46
N GLN A 479 3.06 -16.09 2.47
CA GLN A 479 4.43 -16.60 2.55
C GLN A 479 5.47 -15.49 2.71
N TYR A 480 5.11 -14.28 2.30
CA TYR A 480 6.03 -13.16 2.15
C TYR A 480 5.45 -11.87 2.74
N THR A 481 6.29 -10.84 2.82
CA THR A 481 5.86 -9.50 3.22
C THR A 481 4.88 -8.91 2.21
N PRO A 482 3.90 -8.09 2.65
CA PRO A 482 3.09 -7.30 1.74
C PRO A 482 3.94 -6.39 0.87
N GLY A 483 3.55 -6.22 -0.40
CA GLY A 483 4.24 -5.35 -1.33
C GLY A 483 3.85 -3.88 -1.19
N LEU A 484 4.56 -3.01 -1.91
CA LEU A 484 4.23 -1.60 -2.07
C LEU A 484 4.18 -1.22 -3.54
N THR A 485 3.21 -0.38 -3.89
CA THR A 485 3.15 0.30 -5.18
C THR A 485 3.76 1.70 -5.04
N ALA A 486 4.68 2.01 -5.93
CA ALA A 486 5.27 3.33 -6.09
C ALA A 486 4.64 4.03 -7.29
N ILE A 487 4.07 5.22 -7.09
CA ILE A 487 3.47 6.03 -8.16
C ILE A 487 4.27 7.31 -8.36
N ILE A 488 4.66 7.60 -9.60
CA ILE A 488 5.39 8.81 -9.97
C ILE A 488 4.38 9.79 -10.59
N ALA A 489 4.03 10.83 -9.84
CA ALA A 489 3.03 11.83 -10.22
C ALA A 489 3.52 13.26 -9.96
N PRO A 490 2.95 14.29 -10.64
CA PRO A 490 3.35 15.67 -10.42
C PRO A 490 2.91 16.23 -9.08
N GLU A 491 1.79 15.76 -8.55
CA GLU A 491 1.20 16.22 -7.29
C GLU A 491 0.56 15.09 -6.51
N HIS A 492 0.35 15.30 -5.20
CA HIS A 492 -0.28 14.32 -4.31
C HIS A 492 -1.79 14.56 -4.27
N SER A 493 -2.46 14.15 -5.33
CA SER A 493 -3.92 14.19 -5.44
C SER A 493 -4.44 12.89 -6.04
N ARG A 494 -5.67 12.49 -5.68
CA ARG A 494 -6.30 11.28 -6.22
C ARG A 494 -6.30 11.27 -7.76
N SER A 495 -6.61 12.41 -8.37
CA SER A 495 -6.65 12.54 -9.83
C SER A 495 -5.28 12.36 -10.48
N ALA A 496 -4.23 12.96 -9.92
CA ALA A 496 -2.87 12.84 -10.45
C ALA A 496 -2.30 11.42 -10.26
N LEU A 497 -2.59 10.78 -9.12
CA LEU A 497 -2.19 9.40 -8.87
C LEU A 497 -2.94 8.43 -9.81
N PHE A 498 -4.24 8.62 -10.02
CA PHE A 498 -5.02 7.80 -10.96
C PHE A 498 -4.51 7.95 -12.40
N GLU A 499 -4.25 9.18 -12.85
CA GLU A 499 -3.70 9.44 -14.19
C GLU A 499 -2.29 8.84 -14.35
N ALA A 500 -1.47 8.87 -13.30
CA ALA A 500 -0.16 8.22 -13.30
C ALA A 500 -0.25 6.69 -13.44
N LEU A 501 -1.19 6.04 -12.73
CA LEU A 501 -1.48 4.61 -12.89
C LEU A 501 -1.98 4.32 -14.31
N TYR A 502 -2.91 5.14 -14.81
CA TYR A 502 -3.44 4.99 -16.17
C TYR A 502 -2.33 5.09 -17.23
N ASN A 503 -1.32 5.92 -17.00
CA ASN A 503 -0.16 6.10 -17.86
C ASN A 503 1.01 5.15 -17.52
N ARG A 504 0.83 4.19 -16.61
CA ARG A 504 1.84 3.21 -16.17
C ARG A 504 3.09 3.87 -15.55
N SER A 505 2.95 5.09 -15.04
CA SER A 505 4.00 5.81 -14.33
C SER A 505 4.11 5.32 -12.87
N CYS A 506 4.37 4.04 -12.71
CA CYS A 506 4.40 3.33 -11.43
C CYS A 506 5.35 2.13 -11.50
N TYR A 507 5.64 1.56 -10.34
CA TYR A 507 6.42 0.34 -10.21
C TYR A 507 6.11 -0.39 -8.89
N ALA A 508 6.59 -1.62 -8.76
CA ALA A 508 6.29 -2.54 -7.66
C ALA A 508 7.52 -2.82 -6.80
N THR A 509 7.31 -3.03 -5.48
CA THR A 509 8.33 -3.56 -4.55
C THR A 509 7.75 -4.63 -3.63
N THR A 510 8.61 -5.39 -2.98
CA THR A 510 8.23 -6.41 -1.98
C THR A 510 8.04 -5.83 -0.56
N GLY A 511 7.71 -4.54 -0.44
CA GLY A 511 7.42 -3.89 0.84
C GLY A 511 8.43 -2.83 1.27
N GLU A 512 9.67 -2.90 0.78
CA GLU A 512 10.69 -1.89 1.04
C GLU A 512 10.59 -0.73 0.04
N LYS A 513 10.91 0.49 0.50
CA LYS A 513 10.89 1.72 -0.31
C LYS A 513 12.14 1.82 -1.19
N ILE A 514 12.35 0.79 -2.03
CA ILE A 514 13.43 0.78 -3.03
C ILE A 514 13.08 1.80 -4.12
N ILE A 515 13.87 2.84 -4.30
CA ILE A 515 13.66 3.78 -5.40
C ILE A 515 14.39 3.31 -6.64
N LEU A 516 13.74 3.43 -7.79
CA LEU A 516 14.32 3.10 -9.07
C LEU A 516 13.80 4.00 -10.20
N GLY A 517 14.59 4.11 -11.26
CA GLY A 517 14.20 4.75 -12.51
C GLY A 517 14.77 3.99 -13.68
N LEU A 518 13.95 3.77 -14.71
CA LEU A 518 14.36 3.19 -15.99
C LEU A 518 13.95 4.14 -17.12
N TYR A 519 14.90 4.44 -17.98
CA TYR A 519 14.71 5.27 -19.17
C TYR A 519 15.24 4.55 -20.40
N LEU A 520 14.53 4.63 -21.52
CA LEU A 520 14.97 4.17 -22.82
C LEU A 520 14.93 5.34 -23.80
N ALA A 521 16.09 5.70 -24.36
CA ALA A 521 16.24 6.85 -25.24
C ALA A 521 15.64 8.15 -24.64
N GLY A 522 15.75 8.33 -23.31
CA GLY A 522 15.25 9.47 -22.54
C GLY A 522 13.78 9.39 -22.13
N LEU A 523 13.03 8.36 -22.54
CA LEU A 523 11.64 8.16 -22.13
C LEU A 523 11.55 7.24 -20.89
N PRO A 524 10.72 7.59 -19.90
CA PRO A 524 10.64 6.84 -18.64
C PRO A 524 9.88 5.51 -18.79
N MET A 525 9.98 4.67 -17.77
CA MET A 525 9.17 3.45 -17.65
C MET A 525 7.68 3.71 -17.90
N GLY A 526 6.96 2.70 -18.42
CA GLY A 526 5.57 2.79 -18.86
C GLY A 526 5.38 3.34 -20.27
N SER A 527 6.45 3.84 -20.92
CA SER A 527 6.39 4.45 -22.24
C SER A 527 6.33 3.44 -23.39
N GLU A 528 5.71 3.86 -24.48
CA GLU A 528 5.68 3.16 -25.76
C GLU A 528 6.35 4.07 -26.81
N ILE A 529 7.26 3.50 -27.59
CA ILE A 529 8.03 4.21 -28.60
C ILE A 529 8.10 3.38 -29.88
N SER A 530 8.27 4.04 -31.02
CA SER A 530 8.38 3.35 -32.31
C SER A 530 9.67 3.71 -33.02
N THR A 531 10.28 2.76 -33.72
CA THR A 531 11.39 3.02 -34.63
C THR A 531 11.03 3.94 -35.78
N ALA A 532 9.72 4.06 -36.11
CA ALA A 532 9.24 5.07 -37.06
C ALA A 532 9.54 6.50 -36.58
N ASN A 533 9.39 6.75 -35.26
CA ASN A 533 9.62 8.07 -34.66
C ASN A 533 11.09 8.32 -34.34
N LYS A 534 11.83 7.26 -33.98
CA LYS A 534 13.27 7.31 -33.62
C LYS A 534 14.01 6.16 -34.31
N GLN A 535 14.45 6.35 -35.53
CA GLN A 535 15.10 5.31 -36.35
C GLN A 535 16.38 4.74 -35.70
N GLY A 536 17.10 5.52 -34.91
CA GLY A 536 18.29 5.03 -34.18
C GLY A 536 18.04 3.83 -33.27
N LEU A 537 16.78 3.63 -32.81
CA LEU A 537 16.39 2.49 -31.99
C LEU A 537 16.51 1.12 -32.71
N MET A 538 16.58 1.12 -34.03
CA MET A 538 16.86 -0.11 -34.79
C MET A 538 18.24 -0.69 -34.47
N ILE A 539 19.20 0.19 -34.17
CA ILE A 539 20.61 -0.16 -33.95
C ILE A 539 20.94 -0.13 -32.46
N ASN A 540 20.59 0.95 -31.76
CA ASN A 540 20.91 1.14 -30.35
C ASN A 540 19.66 1.53 -29.56
N ARG A 541 19.31 0.73 -28.55
CA ARG A 541 18.33 1.07 -27.51
C ARG A 541 19.12 1.43 -26.25
N HIS A 542 19.45 2.73 -26.14
CA HIS A 542 20.16 3.29 -25.01
C HIS A 542 19.27 3.28 -23.78
N LEU A 543 19.60 2.46 -22.79
CA LEU A 543 18.96 2.40 -21.49
C LEU A 543 19.82 3.10 -20.45
N SER A 544 19.18 3.89 -19.60
CA SER A 544 19.82 4.50 -18.43
C SER A 544 18.86 4.42 -17.24
N GLY A 545 19.39 4.49 -16.04
CA GLY A 545 18.57 4.45 -14.86
C GLY A 545 19.37 4.52 -13.59
N TYR A 546 18.65 4.39 -12.50
CA TYR A 546 19.20 4.35 -11.16
C TYR A 546 18.39 3.41 -10.28
N ALA A 547 19.03 2.89 -9.25
CA ALA A 547 18.37 2.19 -8.16
C ALA A 547 19.00 2.57 -6.83
N ALA A 548 18.20 2.66 -5.78
CA ALA A 548 18.71 2.79 -4.42
C ALA A 548 17.81 2.04 -3.45
N GLY A 549 18.42 1.23 -2.62
CA GLY A 549 17.78 0.38 -1.63
C GLY A 549 17.80 0.96 -0.22
N THR A 550 16.97 0.41 0.63
CA THR A 550 17.00 0.66 2.08
C THR A 550 18.21 -0.03 2.72
N THR A 551 18.73 -1.06 2.05
CA THR A 551 19.99 -1.73 2.36
C THR A 551 20.86 -1.82 1.11
N LYS A 552 22.02 -2.46 1.21
CA LYS A 552 22.92 -2.66 0.08
C LYS A 552 22.25 -3.43 -1.06
N LEU A 553 22.46 -2.97 -2.28
CA LEU A 553 21.97 -3.65 -3.48
C LEU A 553 22.83 -4.88 -3.79
N LYS A 554 22.18 -5.99 -4.08
CA LYS A 554 22.82 -7.25 -4.50
C LYS A 554 22.94 -7.33 -6.01
N LEU A 555 21.83 -7.08 -6.72
CA LEU A 555 21.75 -7.20 -8.16
C LEU A 555 20.82 -6.14 -8.76
N ILE A 556 21.20 -5.66 -9.95
CA ILE A 556 20.31 -4.91 -10.84
C ILE A 556 20.34 -5.62 -12.18
N GLU A 557 19.20 -6.03 -12.69
CA GLU A 557 19.07 -6.78 -13.93
C GLU A 557 18.21 -6.02 -14.94
N ILE A 558 18.70 -5.90 -16.16
CA ILE A 558 17.91 -5.44 -17.31
C ILE A 558 17.33 -6.66 -18.00
N ILE A 559 16.01 -6.73 -18.05
CA ILE A 559 15.27 -7.79 -18.71
C ILE A 559 14.76 -7.30 -20.06
N ARG A 560 15.05 -8.04 -21.14
CA ARG A 560 14.48 -7.84 -22.47
C ARG A 560 13.72 -9.10 -22.89
N ASN A 561 12.45 -8.95 -23.23
CA ASN A 561 11.62 -10.06 -23.70
C ASN A 561 11.61 -11.27 -22.73
N GLY A 562 11.59 -11.02 -21.42
CA GLY A 562 11.63 -12.05 -20.38
C GLY A 562 13.00 -12.67 -20.11
N LYS A 563 14.09 -12.17 -20.71
CA LYS A 563 15.45 -12.66 -20.50
C LYS A 563 16.35 -11.57 -19.95
N VAL A 564 17.18 -11.90 -18.96
CA VAL A 564 18.23 -11.03 -18.46
C VAL A 564 19.28 -10.82 -19.57
N ILE A 565 19.51 -9.57 -19.94
CA ILE A 565 20.51 -9.19 -20.96
C ILE A 565 21.71 -8.45 -20.37
N SER A 566 21.57 -7.92 -19.15
CA SER A 566 22.66 -7.29 -18.43
C SER A 566 22.41 -7.38 -16.93
N THR A 567 23.49 -7.56 -16.17
CA THR A 567 23.48 -7.62 -14.71
C THR A 567 24.56 -6.70 -14.16
N PHE A 568 24.20 -5.93 -13.14
CA PHE A 568 25.13 -5.09 -12.37
C PHE A 568 25.15 -5.60 -10.92
N GLU A 569 26.33 -5.61 -10.31
CA GLU A 569 26.56 -5.98 -8.91
C GLU A 569 27.07 -4.77 -8.13
N PRO A 570 26.17 -3.91 -7.61
CA PRO A 570 26.55 -2.72 -6.86
C PRO A 570 27.33 -3.10 -5.59
N LYS A 571 28.23 -2.20 -5.18
CA LYS A 571 28.98 -2.35 -3.92
C LYS A 571 28.33 -1.61 -2.75
N ASP A 572 27.32 -0.79 -3.04
CA ASP A 572 26.66 0.11 -2.09
C ASP A 572 25.12 -0.02 -2.19
N TYR A 573 24.41 0.77 -1.40
CA TYR A 573 22.93 0.82 -1.41
C TYR A 573 22.37 1.56 -2.64
N PHE A 574 23.18 2.19 -3.49
CA PHE A 574 22.73 2.85 -4.70
C PHE A 574 23.66 2.59 -5.89
N TYR A 575 23.09 2.73 -7.09
CA TYR A 575 23.83 2.58 -8.34
C TYR A 575 23.11 3.30 -9.49
N ASP A 576 23.86 4.11 -10.24
CA ASP A 576 23.42 4.66 -11.52
C ASP A 576 24.02 3.82 -12.65
N PHE A 577 23.23 3.46 -13.65
CA PHE A 577 23.65 2.59 -14.74
C PHE A 577 23.33 3.15 -16.11
N VAL A 578 24.12 2.74 -17.08
CA VAL A 578 23.91 2.95 -18.53
C VAL A 578 24.15 1.63 -19.22
N TYR A 579 23.31 1.29 -20.19
CA TYR A 579 23.45 0.11 -21.01
C TYR A 579 22.99 0.35 -22.44
N ASP A 580 23.83 0.01 -23.42
CA ASP A 580 23.54 0.12 -24.85
C ASP A 580 23.21 -1.26 -25.43
N ASP A 581 21.93 -1.51 -25.72
CA ASP A 581 21.55 -2.72 -26.44
C ASP A 581 21.75 -2.52 -27.94
N MET A 582 22.90 -2.95 -28.41
CA MET A 582 23.34 -2.86 -29.81
C MET A 582 22.89 -4.04 -30.68
N THR A 583 22.09 -4.99 -30.13
CA THR A 583 21.55 -6.10 -30.91
C THR A 583 20.57 -5.56 -31.96
N PRO A 584 20.71 -5.83 -33.25
CA PRO A 584 19.73 -5.39 -34.26
C PRO A 584 18.32 -5.79 -33.87
N ILE A 585 17.36 -4.83 -33.90
CA ILE A 585 15.99 -5.06 -33.38
C ILE A 585 15.29 -6.19 -34.13
N GLU A 586 15.55 -6.37 -35.41
CA GLU A 586 14.98 -7.42 -36.26
C GLU A 586 15.30 -8.84 -35.74
N LYS A 587 16.42 -8.97 -35.01
CA LYS A 587 16.84 -10.28 -34.48
C LYS A 587 16.16 -10.64 -33.16
N VAL A 588 15.57 -9.65 -32.49
CA VAL A 588 15.05 -9.80 -31.13
C VAL A 588 13.61 -9.38 -30.97
N ALA A 589 13.01 -8.71 -31.98
CA ALA A 589 11.62 -8.33 -31.93
C ALA A 589 10.72 -9.58 -31.90
N ILE A 590 9.67 -9.50 -31.08
CA ILE A 590 8.62 -10.52 -30.98
C ILE A 590 7.52 -10.17 -31.98
N ASP A 591 7.08 -11.13 -32.76
CA ASP A 591 5.96 -10.94 -33.68
C ASP A 591 4.65 -10.76 -32.91
N ALA A 592 4.00 -9.64 -33.11
CA ALA A 592 2.67 -9.37 -32.56
C ALA A 592 1.60 -10.13 -33.36
N LYS A 593 0.69 -10.83 -32.67
CA LYS A 593 -0.33 -11.66 -33.33
C LYS A 593 -1.44 -10.87 -34.04
N ASP A 594 -1.62 -9.56 -33.73
CA ASP A 594 -2.81 -8.78 -34.08
C ASP A 594 -2.56 -7.73 -35.17
N LYS A 595 -1.75 -8.00 -36.19
CA LYS A 595 -1.36 -7.04 -37.23
C LYS A 595 -0.66 -5.77 -36.68
N LYS A 596 -0.26 -5.78 -35.40
CA LYS A 596 0.59 -4.76 -34.81
C LYS A 596 2.04 -4.97 -35.22
N PRO A 597 2.90 -3.94 -35.19
CA PRO A 597 4.32 -4.10 -35.45
C PRO A 597 4.95 -5.11 -34.50
N PRO A 598 5.98 -5.86 -34.94
CA PRO A 598 6.86 -6.59 -34.03
C PRO A 598 7.43 -5.63 -32.99
N PHE A 599 7.76 -6.12 -31.81
CA PHE A 599 8.15 -5.26 -30.69
C PHE A 599 9.20 -5.92 -29.80
N VAL A 600 9.86 -5.12 -29.00
CA VAL A 600 10.64 -5.54 -27.84
C VAL A 600 10.17 -4.79 -26.61
N TYR A 601 10.33 -5.38 -25.43
CA TYR A 601 10.07 -4.70 -24.17
C TYR A 601 11.23 -4.87 -23.20
N TYR A 602 11.40 -3.88 -22.32
CA TYR A 602 12.44 -3.83 -21.31
C TYR A 602 11.84 -3.48 -19.97
N TYR A 603 12.30 -4.13 -18.91
CA TYR A 603 12.05 -3.70 -17.55
C TYR A 603 13.26 -3.98 -16.66
N LEU A 604 13.30 -3.32 -15.51
CA LEU A 604 14.35 -3.43 -14.52
C LEU A 604 13.88 -4.32 -13.37
N ARG A 605 14.76 -5.16 -12.87
CA ARG A 605 14.60 -5.92 -11.64
C ARG A 605 15.76 -5.61 -10.71
N VAL A 606 15.46 -5.21 -9.46
CA VAL A 606 16.43 -4.79 -8.44
C VAL A 606 16.27 -5.69 -7.23
N LEU A 607 17.36 -6.29 -6.75
CA LEU A 607 17.40 -7.15 -5.57
C LEU A 607 18.35 -6.57 -4.53
N GLN A 608 17.92 -6.47 -3.28
CA GLN A 608 18.73 -6.10 -2.13
C GLN A 608 19.39 -7.31 -1.46
N GLU A 609 20.39 -7.10 -0.60
CA GLU A 609 21.04 -8.18 0.17
C GLU A 609 20.11 -8.84 1.19
N ASP A 610 19.14 -8.10 1.74
CA ASP A 610 18.10 -8.61 2.65
C ASP A 610 17.01 -9.44 1.94
N GLY A 611 17.08 -9.54 0.61
CA GLY A 611 16.15 -10.29 -0.22
C GLY A 611 14.99 -9.48 -0.77
N HIS A 612 14.77 -8.24 -0.35
CA HIS A 612 13.72 -7.39 -0.92
C HIS A 612 14.01 -7.03 -2.38
N MET A 613 12.94 -6.90 -3.18
CA MET A 613 13.02 -6.72 -4.63
C MET A 613 12.10 -5.60 -5.11
N ALA A 614 12.46 -5.03 -6.27
CA ALA A 614 11.62 -4.08 -7.01
C ALA A 614 11.64 -4.36 -8.51
N TRP A 615 10.52 -4.05 -9.20
CA TRP A 615 10.34 -4.20 -10.65
C TRP A 615 9.84 -2.90 -11.25
N SER A 616 10.55 -2.34 -12.23
CA SER A 616 10.04 -1.20 -12.99
C SER A 616 8.90 -1.61 -13.92
N SER A 617 7.96 -0.72 -14.20
CA SER A 617 7.04 -0.91 -15.33
C SER A 617 7.82 -1.01 -16.65
N PRO A 618 7.36 -1.83 -17.61
CA PRO A 618 8.06 -2.01 -18.87
C PRO A 618 8.07 -0.78 -19.77
N ILE A 619 9.03 -0.73 -20.69
CA ILE A 619 9.09 0.18 -21.84
C ILE A 619 9.02 -0.66 -23.11
N TRP A 620 8.17 -0.30 -24.07
CA TRP A 620 7.99 -1.02 -25.33
C TRP A 620 8.59 -0.22 -26.49
N VAL A 621 9.23 -0.94 -27.42
CA VAL A 621 9.74 -0.40 -28.67
C VAL A 621 9.13 -1.17 -29.82
N ASP A 622 8.26 -0.51 -30.58
CA ASP A 622 7.64 -1.06 -31.79
C ASP A 622 8.62 -0.97 -32.95
N PHE A 623 8.84 -2.09 -33.63
CA PHE A 623 9.67 -2.16 -34.81
C PHE A 623 8.84 -1.91 -36.08
N VAL A 624 9.00 -0.76 -36.66
CA VAL A 624 8.43 -0.40 -37.96
C VAL A 624 9.59 -0.30 -38.96
N PRO A 625 9.69 -1.23 -39.93
CA PRO A 625 10.75 -1.16 -40.93
C PRO A 625 10.73 0.18 -41.67
N PRO A 626 11.89 0.74 -42.04
CA PRO A 626 11.93 1.92 -42.87
C PRO A 626 11.27 1.64 -44.20
N LEU A 627 10.48 2.60 -44.68
CA LEU A 627 9.92 2.50 -46.04
C LEU A 627 11.07 2.27 -47.04
N PRO A 628 10.94 1.28 -47.97
CA PRO A 628 11.98 1.09 -48.96
C PRO A 628 12.25 2.43 -49.64
N SER A 629 13.48 2.90 -49.55
CA SER A 629 13.87 4.12 -50.26
C SER A 629 13.58 3.88 -51.71
N VAL A 630 12.79 4.76 -52.31
CA VAL A 630 12.51 4.75 -53.76
C VAL A 630 13.81 5.14 -54.47
N LYS A 631 14.79 4.24 -54.43
CA LYS A 631 15.93 4.28 -55.36
C LYS A 631 15.41 3.58 -56.60
N ASN A 632 15.20 4.33 -57.65
CA ASN A 632 14.84 3.99 -59.02
C ASN A 632 13.40 4.27 -59.44
N ALA A 633 13.05 5.53 -59.53
CA ALA A 633 12.16 5.94 -60.56
C ALA A 633 12.77 7.15 -61.27
N VAL A 634 13.00 6.92 -62.53
CA VAL A 634 13.31 7.90 -63.57
C VAL A 634 14.75 7.90 -64.07
N LYS A 635 15.12 6.82 -64.79
CA LYS A 635 15.76 7.00 -66.06
C LYS A 635 14.68 7.32 -67.08
N ARG A 636 14.31 8.57 -67.27
CA ARG A 636 13.60 8.99 -68.49
C ARG A 636 14.62 9.00 -69.60
N PRO A 637 14.35 8.41 -70.78
CA PRO A 637 15.23 8.53 -71.95
C PRO A 637 15.19 9.98 -72.41
N VAL A 638 16.38 10.59 -72.52
CA VAL A 638 16.57 11.90 -73.15
C VAL A 638 16.19 11.74 -74.61
N LYS A 639 15.07 12.29 -75.02
CA LYS A 639 14.79 12.56 -76.43
C LYS A 639 15.56 13.81 -76.83
N ASN A 640 16.52 13.61 -77.77
CA ASN A 640 17.16 14.68 -78.50
C ASN A 640 16.12 15.63 -79.14
N VAL A 641 16.12 16.88 -78.75
CA VAL A 641 15.51 17.97 -79.50
C VAL A 641 16.59 18.97 -79.83
N LYS A 642 16.65 19.25 -81.13
CA LYS A 642 17.60 20.14 -81.83
C LYS A 642 17.54 21.58 -81.31
N LYS A 643 18.72 22.20 -81.33
CA LYS A 643 18.93 23.66 -81.20
C LYS A 643 18.06 24.45 -82.21
N THR A 644 17.46 25.54 -81.78
CA THR A 644 17.27 26.80 -82.53
C THR A 644 17.23 27.95 -81.54
N GLU A 645 18.16 28.80 -81.67
CA GLU A 645 18.39 30.25 -81.60
C GLU A 645 17.47 31.11 -80.72
N ALA A 646 18.15 31.80 -79.84
CA ALA A 646 18.31 33.23 -79.47
C ALA A 646 17.04 34.10 -79.54
N PHE A 647 16.78 34.83 -78.51
CA PHE A 647 16.69 36.29 -78.44
C PHE A 647 16.31 36.74 -76.99
N ASP A 648 17.16 37.66 -76.53
CA ASP A 648 17.05 38.91 -75.80
C ASP A 648 16.32 39.04 -74.45
N ASP A 649 17.10 39.54 -73.58
CA ASP A 649 16.96 40.55 -72.52
C ASP A 649 15.56 41.07 -72.15
N LYS A 650 15.32 41.06 -70.89
CA LYS A 650 15.01 42.27 -70.08
C LYS A 650 15.05 41.96 -68.59
N GLU A 651 15.80 42.74 -67.91
CA GLU A 651 15.80 43.09 -66.50
C GLU A 651 14.39 43.64 -66.09
N GLU A 652 13.90 43.31 -64.98
CA GLU A 652 13.07 44.18 -64.12
C GLU A 652 13.38 43.84 -62.65
N GLU A 653 13.96 44.81 -62.00
CA GLU A 653 14.07 45.05 -60.57
C GLU A 653 12.67 45.39 -60.05
N ASP A 654 12.36 44.96 -58.83
CA ASP A 654 11.48 45.69 -57.87
C ASP A 654 11.53 44.94 -56.54
N GLU A 655 12.17 45.54 -55.63
CA GLU A 655 11.77 46.45 -54.54
C GLU A 655 11.34 45.74 -53.25
N ASP A 656 12.11 46.04 -52.26
CA ASP A 656 11.91 45.78 -50.82
C ASP A 656 10.63 46.43 -50.29
N GLU A 657 9.93 45.76 -49.42
CA GLU A 657 9.05 46.37 -48.43
C GLU A 657 9.36 45.79 -47.04
N GLU A 658 10.11 46.57 -46.29
CA GLU A 658 10.17 46.57 -44.82
C GLU A 658 8.81 47.10 -44.29
N THR A 659 8.22 46.42 -43.35
CA THR A 659 7.25 47.03 -42.45
C THR A 659 7.64 46.77 -41.00
N ASP A 660 8.09 47.84 -40.39
CA ASP A 660 8.16 48.09 -38.97
C ASP A 660 6.77 47.92 -38.33
N LEU A 661 6.71 47.29 -37.18
CA LEU A 661 5.61 47.48 -36.21
C LEU A 661 6.20 47.66 -34.81
N GLU A 662 5.81 48.74 -34.26
CA GLU A 662 6.21 49.43 -33.06
C GLU A 662 5.85 48.67 -31.77
N ASP A 663 6.67 48.92 -30.76
CA ASP A 663 6.46 48.77 -29.34
C ASP A 663 5.21 49.51 -28.85
N GLU A 664 4.40 48.84 -28.06
CA GLU A 664 3.56 49.49 -27.02
C GLU A 664 3.75 48.81 -25.68
N SER A 665 4.47 49.49 -24.83
CA SER A 665 4.51 49.34 -23.40
C SER A 665 3.25 49.94 -22.78
N THR A 666 2.56 49.20 -21.89
CA THR A 666 1.75 49.84 -20.85
C THR A 666 1.95 49.15 -19.51
N ASP A 667 2.58 49.89 -18.62
CA ASP A 667 2.51 49.73 -17.15
C ASP A 667 1.06 49.78 -16.67
N PHE A 668 0.74 48.97 -15.68
CA PHE A 668 -0.16 49.35 -14.60
C PHE A 668 0.18 48.58 -13.30
N GLU A 669 0.51 49.41 -12.29
CA GLU A 669 0.54 49.10 -10.87
C GLU A 669 -0.87 48.73 -10.35
N GLU A 670 -0.99 47.74 -9.50
CA GLU A 670 -1.42 47.73 -8.08
C GLU A 670 -1.41 46.29 -7.55
#